data_9eb5da6c8ea1a191116a52416fca3278
#
_entry.id   9eb5da6c8ea1a191116a52416fca3278
#
_cell.length_a   1.000
_cell.length_b   1.000
_cell.length_c   1.000
_cell.angle_alpha   90.00
_cell.angle_beta   90.00
_cell.angle_gamma   90.00
#
_symmetry.space_group_name_H-M   'P 1'
#
loop_
_entity.id
_entity.type
_entity.pdbx_description
1 polymer ?
#
loop_
_entity_poly.entity_id
_entity_poly.type
_entity_poly.pdbx_seq_one_letter_code
_entity_poly.pdbx_strand_id
1 'polypeptide(L)'
;MRSSARKLGQVLAVAAVLVLSTGPSAIAAANDWPTNHRSNARDGNDQSANPFNTISQQWISSVLDGKIYGSPLVVGNQVIVATENNSIYSLDASSGAPTWAAPAHFGSPMLLSDPRFGCGNVSPLGILGTPTIDTATGLIYAVAFVQPGTYELVAVRLTDGTQAFTPIPIAPAGFDPFRQQQRAALALANGNVYVAFGGYWGDCGSYHGIVVAIKADGSSTALTVFNAQAQAICQDTTPNGAAIWGPDGPSVDASGNVYVTSGNGFSSGTGPYDCGETVFKLSPTLTYLDSWAPSAWATLNGSDNDIGSVNPALVGATANVVFQTGKNGWGYLLNTSALSSQAGHIGGEAFSAPVCNAAVSTAPNQNGAGDQVFGGTAYADPYVYVPCPEGIKALLLGAGPSFTTAWSSPTFHPGAPIVSGGVIWAVDTNTGTLRGLDPANGTFKFTATIGSQTHFSTLAAGQGRIYVADGNAGQVRAFGQGAGQYHPLTPSRIYDSRNAGGALGPGAVRNIPVLGLGGVPSTGVGAVVINVTVANTTGSSYLTVYPAGFLRPIASNLNWTPGRTVANLVEVAIGTNGQVAVYNAVGSTAVIFDVAGWINQPTGTPSVDGRYNPLVPARILDTRNGIGGFSAPLGPGQTITVHVAGQGLVPSTGAEAAILNLTATDPTAAGYLTVYPTGATRPTASNVNFVAGQTLPNRVAVALGTGGQVDIYNPAGSVDAIADVNGWFSDTTPGGTGSSLTPMSPVRILDTRNGTGGFSVPVGPNATIALQVAGVGGVPSMAASVPPKAVVLNVTVTGPTAGSYLTVWPDAIGRPVSSDLNFVQGATVPNLVVVQIGANGKVDFYNAAGSVSVIADVMGWFG
;
A
#
# COMPACT_ATOMS: atom_id res chain seq x y z
N MET A 1 -69.65 -18.44 -37.02
CA MET A 1 -69.37 -18.40 -38.49
C MET A 1 -67.89 -18.04 -38.64
N ARG A 2 -67.18 -18.93 -39.19
CA ARG A 2 -65.85 -18.90 -39.85
C ARG A 2 -65.05 -17.61 -39.78
N SER A 3 -63.88 -17.72 -39.26
CA SER A 3 -62.75 -16.87 -39.57
C SER A 3 -61.45 -17.71 -39.75
N SER A 4 -60.77 -17.43 -40.84
CA SER A 4 -59.59 -18.10 -41.33
C SER A 4 -58.34 -17.45 -40.73
N ALA A 5 -57.44 -18.29 -40.25
CA ALA A 5 -56.12 -17.93 -39.83
C ALA A 5 -55.19 -17.75 -41.03
N ARG A 6 -54.39 -16.67 -41.06
CA ARG A 6 -53.21 -16.51 -41.95
C ARG A 6 -51.96 -16.52 -41.09
N LYS A 7 -51.10 -17.51 -41.33
CA LYS A 7 -49.73 -17.59 -40.81
C LYS A 7 -48.87 -16.59 -41.62
N LEU A 8 -48.15 -15.70 -40.95
CA LEU A 8 -47.00 -15.00 -41.49
C LEU A 8 -45.73 -15.55 -40.80
N GLY A 9 -44.85 -16.11 -41.61
CA GLY A 9 -43.54 -16.54 -41.16
C GLY A 9 -42.63 -15.31 -41.07
N GLN A 10 -41.99 -15.13 -39.90
CA GLN A 10 -40.91 -14.18 -39.73
C GLN A 10 -39.56 -14.95 -39.83
N VAL A 11 -38.79 -14.55 -40.82
CA VAL A 11 -37.38 -14.94 -40.97
C VAL A 11 -36.57 -14.16 -39.93
N LEU A 12 -36.01 -14.83 -38.91
CA LEU A 12 -35.03 -14.24 -38.01
C LEU A 12 -33.69 -14.17 -38.76
N ALA A 13 -33.26 -12.99 -39.08
CA ALA A 13 -31.87 -12.69 -39.41
C ALA A 13 -31.09 -12.58 -38.09
N VAL A 14 -30.21 -13.57 -37.80
CA VAL A 14 -29.25 -13.51 -36.70
C VAL A 14 -28.12 -12.60 -37.13
N ALA A 15 -28.16 -11.35 -36.67
CA ALA A 15 -26.99 -10.48 -36.70
C ALA A 15 -26.05 -10.89 -35.57
N ALA A 16 -24.93 -11.52 -35.91
CA ALA A 16 -23.85 -11.76 -34.98
C ALA A 16 -23.20 -10.40 -34.61
N VAL A 17 -23.58 -9.87 -33.46
CA VAL A 17 -22.86 -8.76 -32.84
C VAL A 17 -21.56 -9.33 -32.27
N LEU A 18 -20.44 -9.03 -32.93
CA LEU A 18 -19.12 -9.25 -32.38
C LEU A 18 -18.97 -8.30 -31.16
N VAL A 19 -19.28 -8.77 -29.96
CA VAL A 19 -18.89 -8.08 -28.74
C VAL A 19 -17.39 -8.27 -28.59
N LEU A 20 -16.62 -7.29 -29.02
CA LEU A 20 -15.25 -7.13 -28.55
C LEU A 20 -15.32 -6.98 -27.03
N SER A 21 -15.06 -8.05 -26.30
CA SER A 21 -14.83 -7.98 -24.86
C SER A 21 -13.52 -7.21 -24.66
N THR A 22 -13.63 -5.92 -24.40
CA THR A 22 -12.59 -5.22 -23.66
C THR A 22 -12.59 -5.86 -22.27
N GLY A 23 -11.67 -6.78 -22.06
CA GLY A 23 -11.42 -7.33 -20.73
C GLY A 23 -11.20 -6.16 -19.76
N PRO A 24 -11.65 -6.26 -18.52
CA PRO A 24 -11.38 -5.22 -17.53
C PRO A 24 -9.86 -5.05 -17.46
N SER A 25 -9.40 -3.82 -17.69
CA SER A 25 -8.02 -3.45 -17.36
C SER A 25 -7.79 -3.86 -15.92
N ALA A 26 -6.84 -4.76 -15.66
CA ALA A 26 -6.51 -5.14 -14.31
C ALA A 26 -6.06 -3.86 -13.61
N ILE A 27 -6.84 -3.40 -12.65
CA ILE A 27 -6.45 -2.29 -11.79
C ILE A 27 -5.28 -2.86 -10.97
N ALA A 28 -4.14 -2.17 -10.98
CA ALA A 28 -3.01 -2.53 -10.12
C ALA A 28 -3.52 -2.75 -8.69
N ALA A 29 -3.02 -3.78 -8.02
CA ALA A 29 -3.43 -4.04 -6.64
C ALA A 29 -3.17 -2.79 -5.79
N ALA A 30 -4.00 -2.55 -4.77
CA ALA A 30 -3.94 -1.33 -3.97
C ALA A 30 -2.55 -1.02 -3.38
N ASN A 31 -1.69 -2.03 -3.28
CA ASN A 31 -0.34 -1.97 -2.72
C ASN A 31 0.78 -1.99 -3.78
N ASP A 32 0.47 -1.85 -5.06
CA ASP A 32 1.47 -1.87 -6.13
C ASP A 32 1.99 -0.45 -6.44
N TRP A 33 3.25 -0.40 -6.90
CA TRP A 33 3.97 0.80 -7.34
C TRP A 33 4.61 0.54 -8.71
N PRO A 34 3.78 0.42 -9.78
CA PRO A 34 4.23 -0.11 -11.06
C PRO A 34 4.98 0.89 -11.95
N THR A 35 5.04 2.16 -11.57
CA THR A 35 5.71 3.23 -12.31
C THR A 35 6.27 4.28 -11.33
N ASN A 36 7.11 5.19 -11.81
CA ASN A 36 7.61 6.31 -11.01
C ASN A 36 6.44 7.07 -10.37
N HIS A 37 6.57 7.46 -9.09
CA HIS A 37 5.50 8.10 -8.32
C HIS A 37 4.15 7.36 -8.41
N ARG A 38 4.19 6.02 -8.44
CA ARG A 38 3.07 5.09 -8.34
C ARG A 38 2.10 5.07 -9.52
N SER A 39 1.70 6.23 -10.05
CA SER A 39 0.67 6.37 -11.08
C SER A 39 1.12 7.23 -12.25
N ASN A 40 0.39 7.16 -13.34
CA ASN A 40 0.62 8.06 -14.48
C ASN A 40 0.27 9.53 -14.18
N ALA A 41 -0.46 9.82 -13.10
CA ALA A 41 -0.68 11.19 -12.62
C ALA A 41 0.56 11.75 -11.88
N ARG A 42 1.54 10.90 -11.55
CA ARG A 42 2.74 11.24 -10.77
C ARG A 42 2.41 11.76 -9.37
N ASP A 43 1.36 11.19 -8.75
CA ASP A 43 0.87 11.60 -7.42
C ASP A 43 1.79 11.17 -6.27
N GLY A 44 2.57 10.11 -6.43
CA GLY A 44 3.51 9.64 -5.39
C GLY A 44 2.82 9.24 -4.08
N ASN A 45 1.57 8.80 -4.11
CA ASN A 45 0.75 8.63 -2.92
C ASN A 45 0.15 7.23 -2.81
N ASP A 46 0.48 6.51 -1.73
CA ASP A 46 -0.14 5.25 -1.35
C ASP A 46 -0.93 5.40 -0.04
N GLN A 47 -2.20 5.77 -0.16
CA GLN A 47 -3.12 5.86 0.98
C GLN A 47 -3.61 4.48 1.46
N SER A 48 -3.35 3.41 0.72
CA SER A 48 -3.74 2.05 1.10
C SER A 48 -2.77 1.41 2.09
N ALA A 49 -1.57 1.99 2.26
CA ALA A 49 -0.55 1.46 3.14
C ALA A 49 -0.94 1.53 4.62
N ASN A 50 -0.47 0.56 5.40
CA ASN A 50 -0.58 0.59 6.86
C ASN A 50 0.10 1.83 7.46
N PRO A 51 -0.43 2.37 8.58
CA PRO A 51 0.26 3.43 9.29
C PRO A 51 1.65 2.96 9.74
N PHE A 52 2.66 3.78 9.45
CA PHE A 52 3.98 3.60 10.03
C PHE A 52 4.01 4.30 11.41
N ASN A 53 3.92 3.52 12.47
CA ASN A 53 4.10 4.00 13.85
C ASN A 53 5.56 3.93 14.29
N THR A 54 6.30 2.96 13.73
CA THR A 54 7.75 2.84 13.83
C THR A 54 8.30 2.34 12.50
N ILE A 55 9.58 2.57 12.25
CA ILE A 55 10.25 1.92 11.13
C ILE A 55 11.52 1.22 11.59
N SER A 56 11.80 0.10 10.93
CA SER A 56 13.09 -0.57 10.99
C SER A 56 13.51 -1.02 9.60
N GLN A 57 14.82 -1.09 9.37
CA GLN A 57 15.34 -1.72 8.16
C GLN A 57 14.99 -3.21 8.22
N GLN A 58 14.23 -3.68 7.25
CA GLN A 58 13.79 -5.07 7.16
C GLN A 58 14.86 -5.93 6.48
N TRP A 59 15.44 -5.40 5.40
CA TRP A 59 16.49 -6.07 4.66
C TRP A 59 17.32 -5.08 3.84
N ILE A 60 18.47 -5.56 3.38
CA ILE A 60 19.32 -4.95 2.37
C ILE A 60 19.65 -6.02 1.33
N SER A 61 19.58 -5.69 0.05
CA SER A 61 19.92 -6.64 -1.01
C SER A 61 21.42 -6.94 -1.06
N SER A 62 21.80 -8.01 -1.74
CA SER A 62 23.16 -8.13 -2.26
C SER A 62 23.49 -6.95 -3.16
N VAL A 63 24.79 -6.70 -3.37
CA VAL A 63 25.25 -5.70 -4.33
C VAL A 63 24.91 -6.19 -5.74
N LEU A 64 24.27 -5.32 -6.53
CA LEU A 64 23.93 -5.57 -7.92
C LEU A 64 25.12 -5.20 -8.82
N ASP A 65 25.01 -5.41 -10.12
CA ASP A 65 26.10 -5.25 -11.07
C ASP A 65 26.44 -3.79 -11.45
N GLY A 66 25.69 -2.81 -10.99
CA GLY A 66 25.90 -1.39 -11.28
C GLY A 66 25.10 -0.47 -10.38
N LYS A 67 25.28 0.83 -10.56
CA LYS A 67 24.54 1.85 -9.83
C LYS A 67 23.08 1.88 -10.28
N ILE A 68 22.21 2.31 -9.35
CA ILE A 68 20.77 2.44 -9.57
C ILE A 68 20.43 3.93 -9.66
N TYR A 69 19.93 4.36 -10.80
CA TYR A 69 19.49 5.74 -11.04
C TYR A 69 17.96 5.86 -11.03
N GLY A 70 17.26 4.85 -11.53
CA GLY A 70 15.80 4.79 -11.51
C GLY A 70 15.25 4.41 -10.14
N SER A 71 13.98 4.77 -9.91
CA SER A 71 13.26 4.35 -8.69
C SER A 71 13.05 2.84 -8.69
N PRO A 72 13.10 2.17 -7.52
CA PRO A 72 12.52 0.84 -7.38
C PRO A 72 11.03 0.85 -7.78
N LEU A 73 10.53 -0.27 -8.31
CA LEU A 73 9.11 -0.49 -8.56
C LEU A 73 8.64 -1.71 -7.77
N VAL A 74 7.36 -1.74 -7.41
CA VAL A 74 6.80 -2.84 -6.58
C VAL A 74 5.54 -3.36 -7.22
N VAL A 75 5.48 -4.66 -7.51
CA VAL A 75 4.28 -5.34 -8.00
C VAL A 75 4.17 -6.71 -7.33
N GLY A 76 3.05 -6.95 -6.66
CA GLY A 76 2.89 -8.15 -5.84
C GLY A 76 4.02 -8.26 -4.80
N ASN A 77 4.69 -9.40 -4.73
CA ASN A 77 5.83 -9.61 -3.83
C ASN A 77 7.20 -9.40 -4.51
N GLN A 78 7.27 -8.60 -5.56
CA GLN A 78 8.51 -8.34 -6.29
C GLN A 78 8.88 -6.86 -6.28
N VAL A 79 10.17 -6.57 -6.07
CA VAL A 79 10.79 -5.26 -6.21
C VAL A 79 11.67 -5.29 -7.45
N ILE A 80 11.36 -4.45 -8.43
CA ILE A 80 12.06 -4.37 -9.71
C ILE A 80 12.98 -3.16 -9.68
N VAL A 81 14.24 -3.38 -10.06
CA VAL A 81 15.25 -2.33 -10.17
C VAL A 81 16.09 -2.54 -11.43
N ALA A 82 16.54 -1.43 -12.02
CA ALA A 82 17.43 -1.45 -13.19
C ALA A 82 18.75 -0.75 -12.85
N THR A 83 19.84 -1.20 -13.49
CA THR A 83 21.19 -0.67 -13.28
C THR A 83 21.76 0.02 -14.52
N GLU A 84 22.74 0.89 -14.29
CA GLU A 84 23.52 1.53 -15.37
C GLU A 84 24.28 0.53 -16.27
N ASN A 85 24.30 -0.76 -15.89
CA ASN A 85 24.90 -1.83 -16.68
C ASN A 85 23.89 -2.56 -17.59
N ASN A 86 22.76 -1.97 -17.92
CA ASN A 86 21.69 -2.57 -18.74
C ASN A 86 21.12 -3.86 -18.16
N SER A 87 21.08 -3.99 -16.84
CA SER A 87 20.47 -5.13 -16.16
C SER A 87 19.20 -4.75 -15.42
N ILE A 88 18.22 -5.65 -15.44
CA ILE A 88 16.98 -5.57 -14.66
C ILE A 88 16.96 -6.74 -13.68
N TYR A 89 16.72 -6.43 -12.43
CA TYR A 89 16.62 -7.38 -11.31
C TYR A 89 15.21 -7.42 -10.76
N SER A 90 14.82 -8.60 -10.31
CA SER A 90 13.65 -8.78 -9.45
C SER A 90 14.07 -9.35 -8.12
N LEU A 91 13.70 -8.65 -7.05
CA LEU A 91 13.98 -9.00 -5.67
C LEU A 91 12.68 -9.32 -4.95
N ASP A 92 12.70 -10.28 -4.04
CA ASP A 92 11.58 -10.58 -3.16
C ASP A 92 11.32 -9.41 -2.20
N ALA A 93 10.12 -8.88 -2.20
CA ALA A 93 9.75 -7.70 -1.42
C ALA A 93 9.90 -7.88 0.08
N SER A 94 9.86 -9.13 0.57
CA SER A 94 9.97 -9.44 2.00
C SER A 94 11.40 -9.72 2.49
N SER A 95 12.31 -10.13 1.59
CA SER A 95 13.66 -10.58 1.97
C SER A 95 14.79 -9.88 1.22
N GLY A 96 14.51 -9.24 0.08
CA GLY A 96 15.53 -8.66 -0.79
C GLY A 96 16.34 -9.70 -1.59
N ALA A 97 15.98 -10.97 -1.52
CA ALA A 97 16.63 -12.03 -2.30
C ALA A 97 16.20 -11.98 -3.77
N PRO A 98 17.07 -12.33 -4.73
CA PRO A 98 16.67 -12.43 -6.13
C PRO A 98 15.51 -13.43 -6.31
N THR A 99 14.50 -13.05 -7.11
CA THR A 99 13.39 -13.95 -7.47
C THR A 99 13.60 -14.65 -8.80
N TRP A 100 14.42 -14.07 -9.68
CA TRP A 100 14.81 -14.70 -10.94
C TRP A 100 16.14 -15.45 -10.79
N ALA A 101 16.34 -16.47 -11.61
CA ALA A 101 17.57 -17.26 -11.61
C ALA A 101 18.81 -16.43 -12.00
N ALA A 102 18.63 -15.40 -12.82
CA ALA A 102 19.64 -14.42 -13.23
C ALA A 102 18.93 -13.10 -13.58
N PRO A 103 19.63 -11.94 -13.50
CA PRO A 103 19.08 -10.69 -14.00
C PRO A 103 18.87 -10.74 -15.51
N ALA A 104 17.88 -10.00 -16.02
CA ALA A 104 17.77 -9.75 -17.44
C ALA A 104 18.83 -8.72 -17.87
N HIS A 105 19.71 -9.08 -18.80
CA HIS A 105 20.80 -8.21 -19.25
C HIS A 105 20.74 -7.96 -20.77
N PHE A 106 20.90 -6.69 -21.16
CA PHE A 106 20.68 -6.21 -22.54
C PHE A 106 21.97 -5.70 -23.22
N GLY A 107 23.08 -6.39 -23.04
CA GLY A 107 24.33 -6.04 -23.68
C GLY A 107 25.13 -4.95 -22.98
N SER A 108 26.33 -4.71 -23.46
CA SER A 108 27.25 -3.76 -22.85
C SER A 108 26.74 -2.32 -22.92
N PRO A 109 26.71 -1.57 -21.80
CA PRO A 109 26.30 -0.19 -21.80
C PRO A 109 27.32 0.69 -22.52
N MET A 110 26.89 1.87 -22.94
CA MET A 110 27.81 2.88 -23.48
C MET A 110 28.70 3.45 -22.39
N LEU A 111 29.94 3.80 -22.74
CA LEU A 111 30.88 4.48 -21.82
C LEU A 111 31.03 5.95 -22.23
N LEU A 112 31.01 6.83 -21.24
CA LEU A 112 31.20 8.28 -21.49
C LEU A 112 32.59 8.60 -22.05
N SER A 113 33.55 7.69 -21.91
CA SER A 113 34.87 7.79 -22.53
C SER A 113 34.88 7.58 -24.05
N ASP A 114 33.76 7.20 -24.66
CA ASP A 114 33.63 7.12 -26.11
C ASP A 114 33.77 8.55 -26.70
N PRO A 115 34.66 8.75 -27.68
CA PRO A 115 34.98 10.12 -28.22
C PRO A 115 33.78 10.79 -28.93
N ARG A 116 32.70 10.06 -29.21
CA ARG A 116 31.49 10.65 -29.78
C ARG A 116 30.69 11.49 -28.77
N PHE A 117 30.87 11.27 -27.45
CA PHE A 117 30.30 12.15 -26.44
C PHE A 117 31.09 13.46 -26.37
N GLY A 118 30.41 14.57 -26.18
CA GLY A 118 31.04 15.89 -25.95
C GLY A 118 31.07 16.27 -24.46
N CYS A 119 30.12 15.73 -23.68
CA CYS A 119 29.94 16.01 -22.26
C CYS A 119 29.09 14.90 -21.63
N GLY A 120 28.72 15.08 -20.36
CA GLY A 120 27.98 14.13 -19.55
C GLY A 120 28.62 13.93 -18.18
N ASN A 121 27.90 13.31 -17.25
CA ASN A 121 28.36 13.11 -15.86
C ASN A 121 28.08 11.69 -15.33
N VAL A 122 27.60 10.77 -16.16
CA VAL A 122 27.28 9.37 -15.80
C VAL A 122 28.07 8.43 -16.70
N SER A 123 28.71 7.42 -16.12
CA SER A 123 29.41 6.34 -16.84
C SER A 123 29.50 5.09 -15.96
N PRO A 124 29.09 3.91 -16.46
CA PRO A 124 28.51 3.68 -17.78
C PRO A 124 27.11 4.28 -17.97
N LEU A 125 26.66 4.31 -19.23
CA LEU A 125 25.37 4.83 -19.67
C LEU A 125 24.52 3.65 -20.15
N GLY A 126 23.79 3.02 -19.23
CA GLY A 126 22.86 1.96 -19.58
C GLY A 126 21.41 2.36 -19.31
N ILE A 127 20.66 1.62 -18.46
CA ILE A 127 19.31 1.97 -18.05
C ILE A 127 19.37 3.00 -16.94
N LEU A 128 19.04 4.25 -17.23
CA LEU A 128 19.07 5.37 -16.28
C LEU A 128 17.66 5.84 -15.88
N GLY A 129 16.68 5.77 -16.78
CA GLY A 129 15.28 6.10 -16.50
C GLY A 129 14.59 5.01 -15.69
N THR A 130 13.64 5.40 -14.85
CA THR A 130 12.79 4.44 -14.13
C THR A 130 11.96 3.64 -15.12
N PRO A 131 11.99 2.28 -15.05
CA PRO A 131 11.13 1.42 -15.83
C PRO A 131 9.63 1.64 -15.57
N THR A 132 8.77 0.96 -16.30
CA THR A 132 7.33 0.88 -16.01
C THR A 132 6.83 -0.56 -16.18
N ILE A 133 5.81 -0.95 -15.43
CA ILE A 133 5.28 -2.31 -15.40
C ILE A 133 3.81 -2.29 -15.83
N ASP A 134 3.49 -3.12 -16.81
CA ASP A 134 2.10 -3.45 -17.14
C ASP A 134 1.64 -4.60 -16.23
N THR A 135 0.88 -4.27 -15.20
CA THR A 135 0.35 -5.27 -14.26
C THR A 135 -0.69 -6.20 -14.88
N ALA A 136 -1.29 -5.81 -16.02
CA ALA A 136 -2.26 -6.63 -16.73
C ALA A 136 -1.61 -7.74 -17.55
N THR A 137 -0.47 -7.43 -18.21
CA THR A 137 0.26 -8.39 -19.03
C THR A 137 1.45 -9.03 -18.32
N GLY A 138 1.88 -8.46 -17.17
CA GLY A 138 3.06 -8.89 -16.46
C GLY A 138 4.36 -8.55 -17.19
N LEU A 139 4.40 -7.44 -17.94
CA LEU A 139 5.60 -7.01 -18.67
C LEU A 139 6.24 -5.78 -18.00
N ILE A 140 7.55 -5.80 -17.91
CA ILE A 140 8.39 -4.69 -17.45
C ILE A 140 9.05 -4.09 -18.68
N TYR A 141 8.96 -2.76 -18.83
CA TYR A 141 9.58 -2.01 -19.92
C TYR A 141 10.68 -1.10 -19.39
N ALA A 142 11.83 -1.10 -20.08
CA ALA A 142 12.94 -0.20 -19.80
C ALA A 142 13.58 0.27 -21.11
N VAL A 143 14.38 1.32 -21.04
CA VAL A 143 15.20 1.78 -22.18
C VAL A 143 16.66 1.54 -21.85
N ALA A 144 17.28 0.65 -22.61
CA ALA A 144 18.70 0.32 -22.51
C ALA A 144 19.49 1.13 -23.54
N PHE A 145 20.67 1.63 -23.15
CA PHE A 145 21.62 2.24 -24.08
C PHE A 145 22.79 1.29 -24.30
N VAL A 146 22.82 0.66 -25.46
CA VAL A 146 23.74 -0.45 -25.78
C VAL A 146 24.80 -0.07 -26.80
N GLN A 147 25.98 -0.66 -26.65
CA GLN A 147 27.03 -0.51 -27.65
C GLN A 147 26.59 -1.12 -29.00
N PRO A 148 26.92 -0.44 -30.13
CA PRO A 148 27.84 0.70 -30.28
C PRO A 148 27.20 2.09 -30.19
N GLY A 149 26.01 2.24 -29.61
CA GLY A 149 25.35 3.55 -29.39
C GLY A 149 23.92 3.56 -29.88
N THR A 150 23.11 2.57 -29.46
CA THR A 150 21.68 2.49 -29.77
C THR A 150 20.87 2.48 -28.50
N TYR A 151 19.85 3.35 -28.42
CA TYR A 151 18.80 3.22 -27.41
C TYR A 151 17.80 2.17 -27.89
N GLU A 152 17.40 1.29 -26.98
CA GLU A 152 16.45 0.22 -27.26
C GLU A 152 15.37 0.14 -26.19
N LEU A 153 14.09 0.09 -26.61
CA LEU A 153 13.03 -0.33 -25.70
C LEU A 153 13.13 -1.85 -25.52
N VAL A 154 13.33 -2.27 -24.29
CA VAL A 154 13.38 -3.67 -23.89
C VAL A 154 12.15 -4.01 -23.05
N ALA A 155 11.69 -5.26 -23.16
CA ALA A 155 10.58 -5.79 -22.37
C ALA A 155 10.90 -7.16 -21.82
N VAL A 156 10.65 -7.37 -20.52
CA VAL A 156 10.84 -8.64 -19.83
C VAL A 156 9.60 -9.08 -19.08
N ARG A 157 9.45 -10.39 -18.91
CA ARG A 157 8.36 -10.96 -18.11
C ARG A 157 8.64 -10.81 -16.62
N LEU A 158 7.68 -10.33 -15.89
CA LEU A 158 7.74 -10.18 -14.44
C LEU A 158 7.95 -11.55 -13.74
N THR A 159 7.48 -12.64 -14.33
CA THR A 159 7.54 -13.98 -13.76
C THR A 159 8.95 -14.53 -13.63
N ASP A 160 9.80 -14.29 -14.63
CA ASP A 160 11.10 -15.01 -14.75
C ASP A 160 12.24 -14.17 -15.34
N GLY A 161 11.99 -12.90 -15.71
CA GLY A 161 12.97 -12.02 -16.32
C GLY A 161 13.31 -12.35 -17.77
N THR A 162 12.60 -13.30 -18.41
CA THR A 162 12.84 -13.62 -19.83
C THR A 162 12.35 -12.48 -20.72
N GLN A 163 13.10 -12.25 -21.80
CA GLN A 163 12.75 -11.25 -22.81
C GLN A 163 11.39 -11.57 -23.46
N ALA A 164 10.51 -10.56 -23.55
CA ALA A 164 9.15 -10.74 -24.08
C ALA A 164 9.09 -10.64 -25.60
N PHE A 165 9.90 -9.74 -26.17
CA PHE A 165 10.03 -9.54 -27.63
C PHE A 165 11.41 -8.99 -27.96
N THR A 166 11.79 -8.99 -29.25
CA THR A 166 13.08 -8.42 -29.71
C THR A 166 13.15 -6.94 -29.36
N PRO A 167 14.26 -6.44 -28.77
CA PRO A 167 14.42 -5.02 -28.44
C PRO A 167 14.10 -4.12 -29.64
N ILE A 168 13.41 -3.03 -29.40
CA ILE A 168 12.98 -2.09 -30.42
C ILE A 168 13.94 -0.89 -30.43
N PRO A 169 14.73 -0.67 -31.49
CA PRO A 169 15.61 0.47 -31.60
C PRO A 169 14.84 1.80 -31.60
N ILE A 170 15.35 2.79 -30.85
CA ILE A 170 14.79 4.13 -30.77
C ILE A 170 15.72 5.07 -31.50
N ALA A 171 15.43 5.30 -32.77
CA ALA A 171 16.23 6.16 -33.67
C ALA A 171 15.31 6.99 -34.58
N PRO A 172 14.56 7.96 -34.03
CA PRO A 172 13.74 8.86 -34.86
C PRO A 172 14.61 9.70 -35.80
N ALA A 173 14.01 10.22 -36.86
CA ALA A 173 14.75 11.04 -37.85
C ALA A 173 15.39 12.28 -37.18
N GLY A 174 16.68 12.49 -37.45
CA GLY A 174 17.47 13.60 -36.84
C GLY A 174 17.93 13.37 -35.40
N PHE A 175 17.72 12.18 -34.87
CA PHE A 175 18.14 11.82 -33.52
C PHE A 175 19.63 11.46 -33.44
N ASP A 176 20.36 12.08 -32.55
CA ASP A 176 21.75 11.73 -32.22
C ASP A 176 21.84 11.16 -30.82
N PRO A 177 22.05 9.85 -30.60
CA PRO A 177 22.12 9.23 -29.28
C PRO A 177 23.32 9.69 -28.44
N PHE A 178 24.30 10.38 -29.07
CA PHE A 178 25.46 10.95 -28.38
C PHE A 178 25.26 12.41 -27.95
N ARG A 179 24.10 12.99 -28.27
CA ARG A 179 23.70 14.33 -27.87
C ARG A 179 22.41 14.33 -27.05
N GLN A 180 21.63 13.25 -27.14
CA GLN A 180 20.34 13.12 -26.48
C GLN A 180 20.34 11.96 -25.47
N GLN A 181 20.03 12.27 -24.25
CA GLN A 181 20.02 11.32 -23.12
C GLN A 181 18.60 10.90 -22.75
N GLN A 182 18.39 9.60 -22.54
CA GLN A 182 17.21 9.04 -21.89
C GLN A 182 17.47 8.96 -20.39
N ARG A 183 16.69 9.70 -19.61
CA ARG A 183 16.81 9.74 -18.14
C ARG A 183 15.44 9.77 -17.47
N ALA A 184 14.43 10.34 -18.11
CA ALA A 184 13.08 10.45 -17.63
C ALA A 184 12.47 9.06 -17.39
N ALA A 185 11.65 8.93 -16.35
CA ALA A 185 10.86 7.74 -16.12
C ALA A 185 9.94 7.45 -17.30
N LEU A 186 9.66 6.19 -17.58
CA LEU A 186 8.72 5.78 -18.61
C LEU A 186 7.28 5.97 -18.14
N ALA A 187 6.38 6.23 -19.08
CA ALA A 187 4.93 6.15 -18.84
C ALA A 187 4.31 5.09 -19.75
N LEU A 188 3.38 4.30 -19.21
CA LEU A 188 2.64 3.29 -19.94
C LEU A 188 1.16 3.65 -19.97
N ALA A 189 0.65 4.00 -21.14
CA ALA A 189 -0.76 4.29 -21.33
C ALA A 189 -1.16 4.10 -22.80
N ASN A 190 -2.46 3.97 -23.07
CA ASN A 190 -3.00 3.91 -24.43
C ASN A 190 -2.39 2.78 -25.30
N GLY A 191 -1.88 1.70 -24.68
CA GLY A 191 -1.16 0.63 -25.36
C GLY A 191 0.21 1.04 -25.90
N ASN A 192 0.80 2.14 -25.41
CA ASN A 192 2.12 2.63 -25.77
C ASN A 192 3.00 2.85 -24.54
N VAL A 193 4.30 2.67 -24.70
CA VAL A 193 5.32 3.18 -23.80
C VAL A 193 5.80 4.53 -24.32
N TYR A 194 5.70 5.55 -23.47
CA TYR A 194 6.17 6.91 -23.76
C TYR A 194 7.57 7.10 -23.17
N VAL A 195 8.51 7.51 -24.03
CA VAL A 195 9.94 7.69 -23.70
C VAL A 195 10.33 9.14 -24.02
N ALA A 196 10.79 9.88 -23.02
CA ALA A 196 11.25 11.25 -23.21
C ALA A 196 12.79 11.33 -23.23
N PHE A 197 13.32 12.26 -24.02
CA PHE A 197 14.75 12.51 -24.18
C PHE A 197 15.07 14.00 -24.01
N GLY A 198 16.22 14.26 -23.41
CA GLY A 198 16.82 15.59 -23.28
C GLY A 198 18.29 15.61 -23.68
N GLY A 199 19.00 16.68 -23.33
CA GLY A 199 20.45 16.80 -23.50
C GLY A 199 21.24 16.03 -22.43
N TYR A 200 22.54 15.84 -22.69
CA TYR A 200 23.48 15.43 -21.64
C TYR A 200 23.85 16.63 -20.75
N TRP A 201 24.22 16.34 -19.51
CA TRP A 201 24.76 17.38 -18.62
C TRP A 201 25.94 18.13 -19.28
N GLY A 202 25.84 19.46 -19.34
CA GLY A 202 26.79 20.35 -20.03
C GLY A 202 26.35 20.76 -21.42
N ASP A 203 25.15 20.35 -21.91
CA ASP A 203 24.45 20.84 -23.12
C ASP A 203 25.32 20.87 -24.38
N CYS A 204 26.05 19.77 -24.62
CA CYS A 204 26.97 19.68 -25.75
C CYS A 204 26.30 19.27 -27.06
N GLY A 205 26.46 20.08 -28.07
CA GLY A 205 25.99 19.81 -29.42
C GLY A 205 24.50 20.08 -29.60
N SER A 206 23.97 19.64 -30.75
CA SER A 206 22.55 19.85 -31.08
C SER A 206 21.69 18.74 -30.52
N TYR A 207 20.73 19.08 -29.65
CA TYR A 207 19.75 18.18 -29.10
C TYR A 207 18.37 18.82 -29.08
N HIS A 208 17.32 18.01 -28.92
CA HIS A 208 15.95 18.48 -28.83
C HIS A 208 15.22 17.74 -27.69
N GLY A 209 14.23 18.39 -27.10
CA GLY A 209 13.22 17.72 -26.30
C GLY A 209 12.32 16.89 -27.17
N ILE A 210 12.39 15.57 -27.08
CA ILE A 210 11.50 14.65 -27.83
C ILE A 210 10.82 13.67 -26.90
N VAL A 211 9.59 13.29 -27.32
CA VAL A 211 8.87 12.16 -26.74
C VAL A 211 8.60 11.14 -27.84
N VAL A 212 8.86 9.88 -27.56
CA VAL A 212 8.61 8.78 -28.48
C VAL A 212 7.54 7.86 -27.88
N ALA A 213 6.50 7.56 -28.64
CA ALA A 213 5.53 6.54 -28.29
C ALA A 213 5.80 5.26 -29.09
N ILE A 214 5.91 4.13 -28.38
CA ILE A 214 6.25 2.82 -28.93
C ILE A 214 5.17 1.84 -28.50
N LYS A 215 4.69 0.98 -29.40
CA LYS A 215 3.70 -0.06 -29.06
C LYS A 215 4.20 -0.99 -27.97
N ALA A 216 3.45 -1.07 -26.87
CA ALA A 216 3.83 -1.88 -25.71
C ALA A 216 3.81 -3.39 -25.96
N ASP A 217 2.99 -3.86 -26.90
CA ASP A 217 2.86 -5.27 -27.26
C ASP A 217 3.98 -5.79 -28.18
N GLY A 218 4.93 -4.93 -28.59
CA GLY A 218 6.01 -5.28 -29.50
C GLY A 218 5.56 -5.59 -30.94
N SER A 219 4.29 -5.35 -31.26
CA SER A 219 3.72 -5.65 -32.60
C SER A 219 4.27 -4.77 -33.71
N SER A 220 4.92 -3.67 -33.39
CA SER A 220 5.43 -2.68 -34.33
C SER A 220 6.73 -2.03 -33.83
N THR A 221 7.64 -1.83 -34.76
CA THR A 221 8.86 -1.03 -34.56
C THR A 221 8.66 0.44 -34.99
N ALA A 222 7.46 0.82 -35.44
CA ALA A 222 7.16 2.18 -35.84
C ALA A 222 7.12 3.10 -34.63
N LEU A 223 7.79 4.24 -34.72
CA LEU A 223 7.88 5.25 -33.69
C LEU A 223 6.91 6.41 -34.01
N THR A 224 6.09 6.81 -33.03
CA THR A 224 5.41 8.11 -33.10
C THR A 224 6.22 9.09 -32.29
N VAL A 225 6.52 10.27 -32.86
CA VAL A 225 7.48 11.21 -32.29
C VAL A 225 6.85 12.59 -32.15
N PHE A 226 6.99 13.17 -30.95
CA PHE A 226 6.80 14.59 -30.70
C PHE A 226 8.17 15.24 -30.55
N ASN A 227 8.37 16.39 -31.20
CA ASN A 227 9.54 17.26 -31.02
C ASN A 227 9.04 18.62 -30.52
N ALA A 228 9.52 19.04 -29.35
CA ALA A 228 9.08 20.27 -28.69
C ALA A 228 9.28 21.49 -29.58
N GLN A 229 10.43 21.62 -30.24
CA GLN A 229 10.76 22.78 -31.06
C GLN A 229 10.17 22.76 -32.50
N ALA A 230 9.62 21.62 -32.90
CA ALA A 230 8.95 21.51 -34.22
C ALA A 230 7.50 22.02 -34.22
N GLN A 231 7.02 22.58 -33.11
CA GLN A 231 5.64 23.04 -33.00
C GLN A 231 5.47 24.45 -33.60
N ALA A 232 4.32 24.70 -34.21
CA ALA A 232 4.03 25.99 -34.90
C ALA A 232 4.04 27.21 -33.94
N ILE A 233 3.94 26.98 -32.62
CA ILE A 233 4.04 28.05 -31.62
C ILE A 233 5.49 28.48 -31.35
N CYS A 234 6.48 27.65 -31.68
CA CYS A 234 7.89 27.95 -31.52
C CYS A 234 8.34 28.85 -32.68
N GLN A 235 8.80 30.04 -32.38
CA GLN A 235 9.20 31.03 -33.38
C GLN A 235 10.67 30.93 -33.76
N ASP A 236 11.49 30.37 -32.85
CA ASP A 236 12.89 30.04 -33.11
C ASP A 236 13.01 28.55 -33.44
N THR A 237 13.34 28.26 -34.67
CA THR A 237 13.55 26.90 -35.17
C THR A 237 15.03 26.51 -35.22
N THR A 238 15.91 27.34 -34.68
CA THR A 238 17.35 26.96 -34.54
C THR A 238 17.41 25.75 -33.61
N PRO A 239 17.98 24.63 -34.06
CA PRO A 239 17.78 23.34 -33.43
C PRO A 239 18.67 23.13 -32.21
N ASN A 240 18.29 23.63 -31.03
CA ASN A 240 18.98 23.27 -29.79
C ASN A 240 18.11 23.59 -28.57
N GLY A 241 18.09 22.68 -27.59
CA GLY A 241 17.47 22.93 -26.31
C GLY A 241 16.08 22.35 -26.17
N ALA A 242 15.29 22.95 -25.28
CA ALA A 242 13.94 22.49 -24.89
C ALA A 242 13.91 21.01 -24.44
N ALA A 243 14.96 20.55 -23.77
CA ALA A 243 15.13 19.16 -23.32
C ALA A 243 13.96 18.69 -22.47
N ILE A 244 13.43 17.50 -22.70
CA ILE A 244 12.42 16.87 -21.83
C ILE A 244 13.14 15.85 -20.95
N TRP A 245 13.70 16.32 -19.83
CA TRP A 245 14.66 15.57 -19.04
C TRP A 245 14.25 15.33 -17.58
N GLY A 246 13.15 15.91 -17.11
CA GLY A 246 12.64 15.73 -15.76
C GLY A 246 12.58 14.25 -15.39
N PRO A 247 13.23 13.82 -14.26
CA PRO A 247 13.41 12.40 -13.95
C PRO A 247 12.10 11.67 -13.66
N ASP A 248 11.06 12.36 -13.24
CA ASP A 248 9.73 11.82 -12.95
C ASP A 248 8.95 11.39 -14.20
N GLY A 249 9.37 11.88 -15.40
CA GLY A 249 8.84 11.43 -16.68
C GLY A 249 7.43 11.93 -17.00
N PRO A 250 6.90 11.62 -18.20
CA PRO A 250 5.60 12.09 -18.64
C PRO A 250 4.47 11.70 -17.69
N SER A 251 3.51 12.60 -17.43
CA SER A 251 2.25 12.27 -16.80
C SER A 251 1.13 12.06 -17.82
N VAL A 252 0.09 11.30 -17.46
CA VAL A 252 -1.02 10.98 -18.36
C VAL A 252 -2.34 11.12 -17.63
N ASP A 253 -3.29 11.88 -18.19
CA ASP A 253 -4.62 12.08 -17.64
C ASP A 253 -5.58 10.90 -17.94
N ALA A 254 -6.76 10.94 -17.34
CA ALA A 254 -7.79 9.91 -17.53
C ALA A 254 -8.34 9.80 -18.97
N SER A 255 -8.12 10.84 -19.79
CA SER A 255 -8.47 10.85 -21.23
C SER A 255 -7.34 10.30 -22.09
N GLY A 256 -6.20 9.95 -21.49
CA GLY A 256 -5.01 9.45 -22.15
C GLY A 256 -4.10 10.55 -22.71
N ASN A 257 -4.36 11.84 -22.43
CA ASN A 257 -3.47 12.91 -22.86
C ASN A 257 -2.18 12.88 -22.06
N VAL A 258 -1.07 13.15 -22.77
CA VAL A 258 0.29 13.09 -22.21
C VAL A 258 0.77 14.51 -21.92
N TYR A 259 1.33 14.72 -20.74
CA TYR A 259 1.89 16.01 -20.32
C TYR A 259 3.38 15.87 -20.10
N VAL A 260 4.15 16.82 -20.62
CA VAL A 260 5.61 16.90 -20.45
C VAL A 260 6.04 18.36 -20.32
N THR A 261 7.20 18.58 -19.69
CA THR A 261 7.79 19.93 -19.58
C THR A 261 9.16 19.95 -20.24
N SER A 262 9.39 20.93 -21.11
CA SER A 262 10.72 21.23 -21.63
C SER A 262 11.52 22.09 -20.65
N GLY A 263 12.82 21.87 -20.62
CA GLY A 263 13.78 22.73 -19.96
C GLY A 263 14.21 23.89 -20.86
N ASN A 264 15.33 24.51 -20.47
CA ASN A 264 15.83 25.68 -21.17
C ASN A 264 16.07 25.45 -22.67
N GLY A 265 15.75 26.47 -23.45
CA GLY A 265 16.18 26.62 -24.82
C GLY A 265 17.42 27.51 -24.93
N PHE A 266 17.73 27.96 -26.16
CA PHE A 266 18.88 28.82 -26.35
C PHE A 266 18.50 30.29 -26.61
N SER A 267 17.23 30.59 -26.83
CA SER A 267 16.75 31.97 -26.91
C SER A 267 16.70 32.63 -25.55
N SER A 268 17.18 33.85 -25.43
CA SER A 268 17.19 34.63 -24.20
C SER A 268 16.92 36.11 -24.46
N GLY A 269 16.51 36.85 -23.44
CA GLY A 269 16.25 38.28 -23.53
C GLY A 269 15.06 38.61 -24.46
N THR A 270 15.34 39.26 -25.60
CA THR A 270 14.32 39.66 -26.61
C THR A 270 14.23 38.70 -27.79
N GLY A 271 14.90 37.57 -27.74
CA GLY A 271 14.85 36.54 -28.78
C GLY A 271 13.44 36.00 -29.03
N PRO A 272 13.17 35.37 -30.18
CA PRO A 272 11.90 34.69 -30.41
C PRO A 272 11.70 33.50 -29.51
N TYR A 273 10.44 33.17 -29.22
CA TYR A 273 10.10 32.04 -28.37
C TYR A 273 10.52 30.72 -29.00
N ASP A 274 11.31 29.91 -28.25
CA ASP A 274 11.96 28.68 -28.72
C ASP A 274 11.34 27.39 -28.13
N CYS A 275 10.20 27.54 -27.44
CA CYS A 275 9.57 26.43 -26.73
C CYS A 275 10.40 25.79 -25.60
N GLY A 276 11.43 26.45 -25.09
CA GLY A 276 11.97 26.18 -23.77
C GLY A 276 10.96 26.55 -22.69
N GLU A 277 11.15 26.05 -21.49
CA GLU A 277 10.31 26.39 -20.32
C GLU A 277 8.81 26.13 -20.53
N THR A 278 8.43 25.07 -21.24
CA THR A 278 7.06 24.87 -21.74
C THR A 278 6.47 23.58 -21.21
N VAL A 279 5.28 23.67 -20.61
CA VAL A 279 4.40 22.52 -20.37
C VAL A 279 3.60 22.25 -21.63
N PHE A 280 3.72 21.06 -22.18
CA PHE A 280 2.96 20.58 -23.34
C PHE A 280 1.88 19.60 -22.92
N LYS A 281 0.70 19.71 -23.57
CA LYS A 281 -0.36 18.72 -23.57
C LYS A 281 -0.45 18.10 -24.94
N LEU A 282 -0.32 16.77 -25.00
CA LEU A 282 -0.29 15.98 -26.22
C LEU A 282 -1.45 14.97 -26.22
N SER A 283 -1.94 14.61 -27.39
CA SER A 283 -2.87 13.50 -27.53
C SER A 283 -2.21 12.16 -27.22
N PRO A 284 -2.98 11.04 -27.10
CA PRO A 284 -2.41 9.70 -26.99
C PRO A 284 -1.45 9.31 -28.12
N THR A 285 -1.56 9.95 -29.28
CA THR A 285 -0.69 9.76 -30.46
C THR A 285 0.34 10.88 -30.61
N LEU A 286 0.66 11.57 -29.52
CA LEU A 286 1.65 12.65 -29.45
C LEU A 286 1.38 13.84 -30.39
N THR A 287 0.13 14.05 -30.82
CA THR A 287 -0.24 15.28 -31.53
C THR A 287 -0.35 16.42 -30.52
N TYR A 288 0.23 17.56 -30.83
CA TYR A 288 0.13 18.77 -30.01
C TYR A 288 -1.36 19.17 -29.84
N LEU A 289 -1.77 19.42 -28.62
CA LEU A 289 -3.13 19.86 -28.27
C LEU A 289 -3.12 21.24 -27.63
N ASP A 290 -2.18 21.50 -26.71
CA ASP A 290 -2.11 22.73 -25.93
C ASP A 290 -0.74 22.90 -25.32
N SER A 291 -0.40 24.11 -24.84
CA SER A 291 0.83 24.38 -24.10
C SER A 291 0.69 25.60 -23.21
N TRP A 292 1.65 25.76 -22.31
CA TRP A 292 1.83 26.92 -21.48
C TRP A 292 3.31 27.10 -21.15
N ALA A 293 3.77 28.36 -21.18
CA ALA A 293 5.07 28.75 -20.65
C ALA A 293 4.92 29.94 -19.70
N PRO A 294 5.75 30.07 -18.67
CA PRO A 294 5.73 31.25 -17.79
C PRO A 294 6.11 32.49 -18.59
N SER A 295 5.58 33.65 -18.23
CA SER A 295 5.94 34.92 -18.89
C SER A 295 7.44 35.23 -18.79
N ALA A 296 8.13 34.63 -17.81
CA ALA A 296 9.56 34.75 -17.58
C ALA A 296 10.44 33.80 -18.43
N TRP A 297 9.87 33.00 -19.31
CA TRP A 297 10.56 31.92 -20.03
C TRP A 297 11.94 32.32 -20.57
N ALA A 298 12.09 33.48 -21.22
CA ALA A 298 13.36 33.96 -21.78
C ALA A 298 14.43 34.23 -20.69
N THR A 299 14.01 34.69 -19.54
CA THR A 299 14.91 34.92 -18.39
C THR A 299 15.34 33.59 -17.76
N LEU A 300 14.42 32.64 -17.64
CA LEU A 300 14.69 31.30 -17.13
C LEU A 300 15.68 30.55 -18.04
N ASN A 301 15.46 30.56 -19.36
CA ASN A 301 16.39 30.05 -20.37
C ASN A 301 17.81 30.63 -20.20
N GLY A 302 17.89 31.97 -20.09
CA GLY A 302 19.18 32.68 -20.00
C GLY A 302 19.96 32.46 -18.70
N SER A 303 19.33 31.89 -17.69
CA SER A 303 19.88 31.71 -16.33
C SER A 303 19.92 30.26 -15.84
N ASP A 304 19.58 29.29 -16.70
CA ASP A 304 19.51 27.86 -16.35
C ASP A 304 18.61 27.58 -15.15
N ASN A 305 17.52 28.36 -15.03
CA ASN A 305 16.50 28.21 -13.97
C ASN A 305 15.26 27.50 -14.47
N ASP A 306 15.45 26.49 -15.29
CA ASP A 306 14.40 25.83 -16.04
C ASP A 306 13.33 25.15 -15.15
N ILE A 307 12.07 25.17 -15.63
CA ILE A 307 10.99 24.42 -15.02
C ILE A 307 10.98 22.95 -15.47
N GLY A 308 11.77 22.57 -16.49
CA GLY A 308 11.89 21.21 -17.01
C GLY A 308 12.65 20.24 -16.13
N SER A 309 13.18 20.69 -15.00
CA SER A 309 13.77 19.81 -13.96
C SER A 309 12.75 18.92 -13.28
N VAL A 310 11.45 19.20 -13.46
CA VAL A 310 10.30 18.45 -12.97
C VAL A 310 9.30 18.34 -14.12
N ASN A 311 8.72 17.16 -14.34
CA ASN A 311 7.56 17.00 -15.22
C ASN A 311 6.25 17.30 -14.46
N PRO A 312 5.13 17.54 -15.18
CA PRO A 312 3.87 17.94 -14.57
C PRO A 312 3.29 16.85 -13.66
N ALA A 313 2.83 17.21 -12.48
CA ALA A 313 1.98 16.34 -11.65
C ALA A 313 0.51 16.69 -11.86
N LEU A 314 -0.36 15.69 -12.02
CA LEU A 314 -1.80 15.87 -12.09
C LEU A 314 -2.40 15.84 -10.69
N VAL A 315 -3.02 16.93 -10.27
CA VAL A 315 -3.50 17.14 -8.90
C VAL A 315 -5.00 17.51 -8.87
N GLY A 316 -5.57 17.57 -7.66
CA GLY A 316 -7.00 17.79 -7.46
C GLY A 316 -7.81 16.50 -7.49
N ALA A 317 -9.00 16.49 -6.89
CA ALA A 317 -9.83 15.30 -6.69
C ALA A 317 -10.19 14.54 -8.00
N THR A 318 -10.11 15.22 -9.13
CA THR A 318 -10.38 14.64 -10.48
C THR A 318 -9.16 14.70 -11.39
N ALA A 319 -7.96 15.01 -10.86
CA ALA A 319 -6.72 15.20 -11.63
C ALA A 319 -6.89 16.16 -12.84
N ASN A 320 -7.67 17.22 -12.65
CA ASN A 320 -8.00 18.22 -13.68
C ASN A 320 -7.15 19.49 -13.60
N VAL A 321 -6.14 19.49 -12.74
CA VAL A 321 -5.18 20.58 -12.56
C VAL A 321 -3.78 20.01 -12.71
N VAL A 322 -2.94 20.72 -13.47
CA VAL A 322 -1.50 20.49 -13.54
C VAL A 322 -0.83 21.33 -12.47
N PHE A 323 -0.02 20.70 -11.61
CA PHE A 323 0.97 21.40 -10.78
C PHE A 323 2.33 21.29 -11.44
N GLN A 324 2.94 22.45 -11.72
CA GLN A 324 4.28 22.57 -12.29
C GLN A 324 5.18 23.37 -11.36
N THR A 325 6.43 22.93 -11.22
CA THR A 325 7.51 23.61 -10.49
C THR A 325 8.86 23.26 -11.14
N GLY A 326 9.95 23.83 -10.68
CA GLY A 326 11.29 23.53 -11.21
C GLY A 326 12.42 24.31 -10.51
N LYS A 327 13.56 24.46 -11.18
CA LYS A 327 14.75 25.14 -10.63
C LYS A 327 14.47 26.56 -10.16
N ASN A 328 13.48 27.23 -10.73
CA ASN A 328 13.08 28.59 -10.34
C ASN A 328 12.37 28.67 -8.97
N GLY A 329 11.97 27.55 -8.36
CA GLY A 329 11.33 27.50 -7.05
C GLY A 329 9.90 28.06 -6.98
N TRP A 330 9.24 28.33 -8.11
CA TRP A 330 7.85 28.73 -8.20
C TRP A 330 6.93 27.52 -8.37
N GLY A 331 5.71 27.63 -7.91
CA GLY A 331 4.63 26.70 -8.20
C GLY A 331 3.59 27.33 -9.09
N TYR A 332 3.12 26.59 -10.08
CA TYR A 332 2.11 27.00 -11.07
C TYR A 332 0.97 25.98 -11.08
N LEU A 333 -0.27 26.48 -11.10
CA LEU A 333 -1.47 25.68 -11.34
C LEU A 333 -2.02 26.01 -12.73
N LEU A 334 -2.20 24.98 -13.55
CA LEU A 334 -2.73 25.07 -14.89
C LEU A 334 -3.99 24.20 -14.99
N ASN A 335 -5.04 24.67 -15.67
CA ASN A 335 -6.23 23.86 -15.90
C ASN A 335 -5.98 22.89 -17.06
N THR A 336 -6.28 21.61 -16.90
CA THR A 336 -6.12 20.64 -17.99
C THR A 336 -7.03 20.89 -19.20
N SER A 337 -8.11 21.67 -19.05
CA SER A 337 -9.00 22.07 -20.14
C SER A 337 -8.41 23.16 -21.02
N ALA A 338 -7.57 24.03 -20.47
CA ALA A 338 -6.82 25.07 -21.16
C ALA A 338 -5.63 25.45 -20.28
N LEU A 339 -4.41 25.06 -20.69
CA LEU A 339 -3.19 25.26 -19.91
C LEU A 339 -2.87 26.74 -19.74
N SER A 340 -3.12 27.54 -20.76
CA SER A 340 -3.03 29.00 -20.71
C SER A 340 -4.39 29.64 -20.99
N SER A 341 -4.71 30.68 -20.25
CA SER A 341 -5.87 31.54 -20.53
C SER A 341 -5.57 32.64 -21.57
N GLN A 342 -4.32 32.72 -22.06
CA GLN A 342 -3.87 33.76 -22.98
C GLN A 342 -3.61 33.20 -24.38
N ALA A 343 -3.92 33.98 -25.39
CA ALA A 343 -3.51 33.71 -26.76
C ALA A 343 -1.98 33.77 -26.86
N GLY A 344 -1.37 32.76 -27.54
CA GLY A 344 0.08 32.65 -27.66
C GLY A 344 0.74 31.80 -26.57
N HIS A 345 -0.05 31.30 -25.61
CA HIS A 345 0.35 30.31 -24.59
C HIS A 345 1.49 30.73 -23.63
N ILE A 346 1.85 32.01 -23.56
CA ILE A 346 2.84 32.57 -22.62
C ILE A 346 2.12 33.32 -21.51
N GLY A 347 2.32 32.89 -20.27
CA GLY A 347 1.54 33.33 -19.11
C GLY A 347 0.10 32.83 -19.15
N GLY A 348 -0.78 33.39 -18.29
CA GLY A 348 -2.17 33.00 -18.22
C GLY A 348 -2.42 31.70 -17.46
N GLU A 349 -1.50 31.30 -16.59
CA GLU A 349 -1.71 30.25 -15.60
C GLU A 349 -2.92 30.58 -14.70
N ALA A 350 -3.56 29.55 -14.17
CA ALA A 350 -4.69 29.72 -13.27
C ALA A 350 -4.26 30.32 -11.92
N PHE A 351 -3.04 30.00 -11.48
CA PHE A 351 -2.42 30.55 -10.26
C PHE A 351 -0.91 30.30 -10.26
N SER A 352 -0.14 31.23 -9.69
CA SER A 352 1.28 31.03 -9.42
C SER A 352 1.74 31.79 -8.16
N ALA A 353 2.69 31.20 -7.46
CA ALA A 353 3.32 31.80 -6.29
C ALA A 353 4.72 31.18 -6.03
N PRO A 354 5.61 31.92 -5.33
CA PRO A 354 6.86 31.36 -4.83
C PRO A 354 6.61 30.25 -3.81
N VAL A 355 7.36 29.16 -3.90
CA VAL A 355 7.25 27.99 -3.01
C VAL A 355 8.50 27.80 -2.18
N CYS A 356 9.69 27.74 -2.84
CA CYS A 356 10.94 27.58 -2.13
C CYS A 356 11.45 28.93 -1.60
N ASN A 357 12.31 28.85 -0.56
CA ASN A 357 12.71 30.05 0.17
C ASN A 357 13.53 31.02 -0.67
N ALA A 358 13.24 32.24 -0.38
CA ALA A 358 14.19 33.24 0.07
C ALA A 358 15.07 33.94 -0.93
N ALA A 359 15.57 33.38 -1.94
CA ALA A 359 16.34 34.14 -2.92
C ALA A 359 15.53 34.40 -4.21
N VAL A 360 14.36 33.82 -4.28
CA VAL A 360 13.43 34.06 -5.37
C VAL A 360 12.78 35.45 -5.18
N SER A 361 12.97 36.33 -6.16
CA SER A 361 12.28 37.61 -6.23
C SER A 361 10.76 37.41 -6.17
N THR A 362 10.07 38.34 -5.53
CA THR A 362 8.60 38.33 -5.42
C THR A 362 7.85 38.51 -6.75
N ALA A 363 8.56 38.76 -7.85
CA ALA A 363 8.00 38.85 -9.18
C ALA A 363 8.12 37.52 -9.92
N PRO A 364 7.04 37.00 -10.57
CA PRO A 364 7.07 35.74 -11.29
C PRO A 364 8.08 35.66 -12.46
N ASN A 365 8.75 36.74 -12.74
CA ASN A 365 9.59 37.00 -13.90
C ASN A 365 11.06 37.22 -13.55
N GLN A 366 11.54 36.89 -12.35
CA GLN A 366 12.93 37.14 -11.99
C GLN A 366 13.64 35.89 -11.49
N ASN A 367 14.96 35.87 -11.78
CA ASN A 367 15.85 34.78 -11.40
C ASN A 367 15.77 34.47 -9.92
N GLY A 368 15.36 33.24 -9.60
CA GLY A 368 15.61 32.66 -8.30
C GLY A 368 17.09 32.31 -8.11
N ALA A 369 17.41 31.77 -6.94
CA ALA A 369 18.76 31.29 -6.65
C ALA A 369 19.16 30.03 -7.43
N GLY A 370 18.42 29.62 -8.46
CA GLY A 370 18.64 28.40 -9.27
C GLY A 370 18.58 27.11 -8.46
N ASP A 371 18.43 26.00 -9.15
CA ASP A 371 18.51 24.65 -8.56
C ASP A 371 17.60 24.40 -7.36
N GLN A 372 16.36 24.92 -7.39
CA GLN A 372 15.44 24.80 -6.25
C GLN A 372 14.72 23.46 -6.21
N VAL A 373 14.10 22.97 -7.29
CA VAL A 373 13.31 21.75 -7.28
C VAL A 373 13.73 20.81 -8.41
N PHE A 374 13.91 19.53 -8.04
CA PHE A 374 14.26 18.44 -8.96
C PHE A 374 13.48 17.18 -8.65
N GLY A 375 13.19 16.38 -9.67
CA GLY A 375 12.84 14.99 -9.57
C GLY A 375 11.38 14.65 -9.28
N GLY A 376 10.53 15.64 -9.04
CA GLY A 376 9.10 15.45 -8.86
C GLY A 376 8.55 15.86 -7.49
N THR A 377 7.23 15.88 -7.38
CA THR A 377 6.48 16.26 -6.17
C THR A 377 5.54 15.13 -5.78
N ALA A 378 5.01 15.13 -4.54
CA ALA A 378 3.96 14.20 -4.14
C ALA A 378 2.65 14.96 -3.92
N TYR A 379 1.53 14.31 -4.25
CA TYR A 379 0.19 14.84 -4.00
C TYR A 379 -0.65 13.89 -3.17
N ALA A 380 -1.12 14.35 -2.03
CA ALA A 380 -2.12 13.68 -1.21
C ALA A 380 -3.19 14.70 -0.82
N ASP A 381 -4.35 14.61 -1.42
CA ASP A 381 -5.45 15.57 -1.28
C ASP A 381 -5.67 16.00 0.18
N PRO A 382 -5.68 17.30 0.48
CA PRO A 382 -5.56 18.45 -0.42
C PRO A 382 -4.13 19.06 -0.53
N TYR A 383 -3.06 18.29 -0.27
CA TYR A 383 -1.69 18.81 -0.17
C TYR A 383 -0.79 18.39 -1.32
N VAL A 384 0.02 19.33 -1.82
CA VAL A 384 1.18 19.07 -2.67
C VAL A 384 2.46 19.25 -1.83
N TYR A 385 3.37 18.28 -1.88
CA TYR A 385 4.63 18.30 -1.17
C TYR A 385 5.78 18.56 -2.14
N VAL A 386 6.47 19.68 -1.96
CA VAL A 386 7.52 20.17 -2.85
C VAL A 386 8.87 20.04 -2.18
N PRO A 387 9.86 19.37 -2.81
CA PRO A 387 11.23 19.23 -2.27
C PRO A 387 12.08 20.47 -2.58
N CYS A 388 12.06 21.46 -1.68
CA CYS A 388 12.94 22.64 -1.77
C CYS A 388 14.32 22.36 -1.14
N PRO A 389 15.39 23.08 -1.48
CA PRO A 389 16.74 22.89 -0.89
C PRO A 389 16.77 23.01 0.64
N GLU A 390 15.85 23.79 1.19
CA GLU A 390 15.73 23.99 2.63
C GLU A 390 14.78 23.02 3.33
N GLY A 391 14.17 22.07 2.61
CA GLY A 391 13.25 21.07 3.17
C GLY A 391 11.96 20.91 2.35
N ILE A 392 11.05 20.08 2.84
CA ILE A 392 9.73 19.89 2.21
C ILE A 392 8.81 21.07 2.55
N LYS A 393 8.13 21.60 1.53
CA LYS A 393 7.02 22.56 1.68
C LYS A 393 5.70 21.83 1.41
N ALA A 394 4.75 21.90 2.33
CA ALA A 394 3.39 21.44 2.10
C ALA A 394 2.52 22.59 1.62
N LEU A 395 1.97 22.47 0.43
CA LEU A 395 1.07 23.44 -0.17
C LEU A 395 -0.36 22.93 -0.03
N LEU A 396 -1.23 23.67 0.65
CA LEU A 396 -2.65 23.40 0.76
C LEU A 396 -3.35 23.96 -0.48
N LEU A 397 -3.94 23.11 -1.29
CA LEU A 397 -4.76 23.51 -2.43
C LEU A 397 -6.09 24.11 -1.95
N GLY A 398 -6.48 25.25 -2.52
CA GLY A 398 -7.77 25.91 -2.27
C GLY A 398 -8.93 25.27 -3.00
N ALA A 399 -10.15 25.71 -2.72
CA ALA A 399 -11.37 25.28 -3.42
C ALA A 399 -11.42 25.74 -4.90
N GLY A 400 -10.64 26.76 -5.28
CA GLY A 400 -10.34 27.19 -6.65
C GLY A 400 -8.86 26.98 -6.95
N PRO A 401 -8.39 27.28 -8.17
CA PRO A 401 -6.99 27.12 -8.51
C PRO A 401 -6.11 28.13 -7.72
N SER A 402 -5.73 27.71 -6.52
CA SER A 402 -4.84 28.46 -5.63
C SER A 402 -4.18 27.51 -4.64
N PHE A 403 -3.05 27.91 -4.07
CA PHE A 403 -2.44 27.21 -2.94
C PHE A 403 -1.86 28.19 -1.93
N THR A 404 -1.67 27.73 -0.71
CA THR A 404 -0.94 28.43 0.35
C THR A 404 0.01 27.46 1.03
N THR A 405 1.16 27.94 1.50
CA THR A 405 2.07 27.10 2.29
C THR A 405 1.43 26.82 3.66
N ALA A 406 1.08 25.58 3.90
CA ALA A 406 0.52 25.14 5.18
C ALA A 406 1.61 25.02 6.26
N TRP A 407 2.75 24.41 5.88
CA TRP A 407 3.92 24.27 6.75
C TRP A 407 5.21 24.04 5.93
N SER A 408 6.34 24.24 6.61
CA SER A 408 7.68 23.92 6.11
C SER A 408 8.37 22.98 7.08
N SER A 409 9.05 21.94 6.57
CA SER A 409 9.80 21.01 7.42
C SER A 409 11.06 21.67 8.02
N PRO A 410 11.70 21.03 9.01
CA PRO A 410 13.10 21.34 9.35
C PRO A 410 14.02 21.21 8.14
N THR A 411 15.13 21.94 8.16
CA THR A 411 16.06 22.02 7.03
C THR A 411 16.76 20.68 6.76
N PHE A 412 16.72 20.24 5.51
CA PHE A 412 17.46 19.13 4.92
C PHE A 412 17.37 19.24 3.39
N HIS A 413 18.17 18.47 2.63
CA HIS A 413 18.13 18.46 1.16
C HIS A 413 17.31 17.30 0.62
N PRO A 414 15.97 17.44 0.46
CA PRO A 414 15.12 16.36 0.01
C PRO A 414 15.28 16.05 -1.48
N GLY A 415 15.37 14.75 -1.80
CA GLY A 415 14.98 14.24 -3.10
C GLY A 415 13.45 14.22 -3.23
N ALA A 416 12.94 13.76 -4.39
CA ALA A 416 11.51 13.69 -4.67
C ALA A 416 10.76 12.91 -3.57
N PRO A 417 9.74 13.50 -2.93
CA PRO A 417 9.01 12.87 -1.84
C PRO A 417 7.94 11.91 -2.35
N ILE A 418 7.55 10.98 -1.47
CA ILE A 418 6.34 10.16 -1.63
C ILE A 418 5.52 10.19 -0.33
N VAL A 419 4.24 9.82 -0.42
CA VAL A 419 3.36 9.65 0.73
C VAL A 419 2.96 8.18 0.86
N SER A 420 3.21 7.59 2.00
CA SER A 420 2.79 6.21 2.28
C SER A 420 2.68 5.97 3.78
N GLY A 421 1.65 5.22 4.19
CA GLY A 421 1.43 4.88 5.59
C GLY A 421 1.26 6.08 6.53
N GLY A 422 0.67 7.18 6.04
CA GLY A 422 0.46 8.39 6.83
C GLY A 422 1.75 9.14 7.16
N VAL A 423 2.77 8.99 6.33
CA VAL A 423 4.08 9.63 6.48
C VAL A 423 4.54 10.14 5.11
N ILE A 424 5.15 11.33 5.08
CA ILE A 424 5.84 11.83 3.90
C ILE A 424 7.27 11.34 3.97
N TRP A 425 7.72 10.65 2.95
CA TRP A 425 9.06 10.07 2.87
C TRP A 425 9.90 10.81 1.84
N ALA A 426 11.11 11.17 2.21
CA ALA A 426 12.10 11.74 1.30
C ALA A 426 13.51 11.31 1.74
N VAL A 427 14.43 11.28 0.78
CA VAL A 427 15.84 11.06 1.06
C VAL A 427 16.52 12.41 1.21
N ASP A 428 17.27 12.60 2.29
CA ASP A 428 18.25 13.69 2.41
C ASP A 428 19.44 13.33 1.53
N THR A 429 19.52 13.93 0.37
CA THR A 429 20.53 13.59 -0.67
C THR A 429 21.95 13.98 -0.28
N ASN A 430 22.12 14.96 0.63
CA ASN A 430 23.43 15.36 1.12
C ASN A 430 24.03 14.38 2.14
N THR A 431 23.15 13.80 2.98
CA THR A 431 23.60 12.94 4.08
C THR A 431 23.35 11.45 3.84
N GLY A 432 22.61 11.08 2.78
CA GLY A 432 22.20 9.71 2.55
C GLY A 432 21.29 9.18 3.66
N THR A 433 20.31 9.99 4.07
CA THR A 433 19.41 9.68 5.18
C THR A 433 17.97 9.64 4.71
N LEU A 434 17.27 8.54 4.97
CA LEU A 434 15.83 8.46 4.81
C LEU A 434 15.15 9.26 5.93
N ARG A 435 14.27 10.19 5.55
CA ARG A 435 13.46 11.00 6.46
C ARG A 435 11.98 10.63 6.28
N GLY A 436 11.30 10.38 7.39
CA GLY A 436 9.84 10.30 7.44
C GLY A 436 9.29 11.52 8.19
N LEU A 437 8.37 12.27 7.58
CA LEU A 437 7.81 13.50 8.13
C LEU A 437 6.34 13.32 8.47
N ASP A 438 5.90 14.01 9.52
CA ASP A 438 4.50 14.10 9.91
C ASP A 438 3.73 14.99 8.92
N PRO A 439 2.69 14.46 8.22
CA PRO A 439 1.92 15.26 7.26
C PRO A 439 1.21 16.47 7.86
N ALA A 440 0.96 16.46 9.18
CA ALA A 440 0.24 17.54 9.86
C ALA A 440 1.09 18.81 10.05
N ASN A 441 2.42 18.66 10.21
CA ASN A 441 3.28 19.78 10.60
C ASN A 441 4.72 19.72 10.04
N GLY A 442 5.08 18.67 9.28
CA GLY A 442 6.38 18.51 8.64
C GLY A 442 7.53 18.11 9.59
N THR A 443 7.27 17.82 10.86
CA THR A 443 8.33 17.40 11.80
C THR A 443 8.82 15.99 11.48
N PHE A 444 10.10 15.69 11.77
CA PHE A 444 10.66 14.35 11.56
C PHE A 444 10.06 13.35 12.55
N LYS A 445 9.42 12.32 12.03
CA LYS A 445 8.96 11.13 12.79
C LYS A 445 10.00 10.03 12.76
N PHE A 446 10.68 9.86 11.61
CA PHE A 446 11.61 8.76 11.38
C PHE A 446 12.88 9.24 10.71
N THR A 447 13.98 8.56 11.01
CA THR A 447 15.28 8.81 10.42
C THR A 447 16.06 7.51 10.34
N ALA A 448 16.63 7.20 9.16
CA ALA A 448 17.48 6.01 8.98
C ALA A 448 18.58 6.32 7.97
N THR A 449 19.80 5.86 8.23
CA THR A 449 20.92 5.99 7.28
C THR A 449 20.78 4.96 6.16
N ILE A 450 20.91 5.39 4.91
CA ILE A 450 20.74 4.55 3.73
C ILE A 450 21.97 4.51 2.81
N GLY A 451 22.91 5.41 2.98
CA GLY A 451 24.11 5.50 2.13
C GLY A 451 24.01 6.60 1.07
N SER A 452 25.01 6.68 0.20
CA SER A 452 25.13 7.75 -0.78
C SER A 452 24.18 7.54 -1.96
N GLN A 453 23.55 8.62 -2.39
CA GLN A 453 22.52 8.58 -3.43
C GLN A 453 23.08 8.91 -4.80
N THR A 454 22.48 8.34 -5.84
CA THR A 454 22.63 8.84 -7.21
C THR A 454 21.76 10.08 -7.42
N HIS A 455 22.04 10.88 -8.43
CA HIS A 455 21.21 12.04 -8.76
C HIS A 455 19.76 11.60 -9.07
N PHE A 456 18.81 12.27 -8.40
CA PHE A 456 17.36 12.12 -8.62
C PHE A 456 16.77 10.76 -8.22
N SER A 457 17.47 10.01 -7.34
CA SER A 457 16.84 8.83 -6.72
C SER A 457 15.56 9.20 -6.04
N THR A 458 14.52 8.41 -6.27
CA THR A 458 13.27 8.50 -5.52
C THR A 458 12.90 7.16 -4.92
N LEU A 459 11.90 7.17 -4.07
CA LEU A 459 11.43 6.06 -3.27
C LEU A 459 10.31 5.32 -4.00
N ALA A 460 10.06 4.09 -3.57
CA ALA A 460 8.82 3.37 -3.85
C ALA A 460 8.19 2.88 -2.54
N ALA A 461 6.89 2.67 -2.56
CA ALA A 461 6.17 2.05 -1.46
C ALA A 461 5.38 0.85 -1.96
N GLY A 462 5.14 -0.12 -1.08
CA GLY A 462 4.32 -1.29 -1.38
C GLY A 462 4.51 -2.38 -0.35
N GLN A 463 3.55 -3.28 -0.24
CA GLN A 463 3.61 -4.41 0.69
C GLN A 463 3.96 -4.00 2.14
N GLY A 464 3.48 -2.83 2.59
CA GLY A 464 3.75 -2.30 3.93
C GLY A 464 5.20 -1.87 4.17
N ARG A 465 5.94 -1.51 3.11
CA ARG A 465 7.36 -1.12 3.16
C ARG A 465 7.63 0.09 2.28
N ILE A 466 8.73 0.77 2.62
CA ILE A 466 9.38 1.79 1.80
C ILE A 466 10.64 1.17 1.24
N TYR A 467 10.85 1.29 -0.06
CA TYR A 467 12.03 0.82 -0.77
C TYR A 467 12.84 2.00 -1.25
N VAL A 468 14.12 1.95 -1.00
CA VAL A 468 15.07 2.99 -1.40
C VAL A 468 16.33 2.36 -1.98
N ALA A 469 16.81 2.88 -3.09
CA ALA A 469 18.10 2.51 -3.61
C ALA A 469 19.21 3.21 -2.80
N ASP A 470 20.20 2.45 -2.31
CA ASP A 470 21.56 2.97 -2.04
C ASP A 470 22.25 2.96 -3.39
N GLY A 471 21.94 3.99 -4.20
CA GLY A 471 22.17 3.97 -5.64
C GLY A 471 23.64 3.84 -6.01
N ASN A 472 24.55 4.49 -5.27
CA ASN A 472 25.99 4.40 -5.53
C ASN A 472 26.59 3.06 -5.08
N ALA A 473 26.01 2.40 -4.10
CA ALA A 473 26.44 1.07 -3.65
C ALA A 473 25.82 -0.06 -4.50
N GLY A 474 24.88 0.24 -5.39
CA GLY A 474 24.17 -0.76 -6.18
C GLY A 474 23.33 -1.70 -5.29
N GLN A 475 22.70 -1.20 -4.24
CA GLN A 475 21.88 -1.97 -3.32
C GLN A 475 20.50 -1.36 -3.16
N VAL A 476 19.54 -2.20 -2.76
CA VAL A 476 18.21 -1.76 -2.35
C VAL A 476 18.03 -2.04 -0.87
N ARG A 477 17.41 -1.12 -0.15
CA ARG A 477 17.03 -1.26 1.26
C ARG A 477 15.53 -1.18 1.39
N ALA A 478 14.95 -2.03 2.22
CA ALA A 478 13.55 -1.96 2.60
C ALA A 478 13.41 -1.56 4.07
N PHE A 479 12.49 -0.64 4.32
CA PHE A 479 12.07 -0.20 5.64
C PHE A 479 10.59 -0.49 5.82
N GLY A 480 10.22 -1.03 6.96
CA GLY A 480 8.83 -1.38 7.24
C GLY A 480 8.45 -1.15 8.70
N GLN A 481 7.19 -1.38 8.99
CA GLN A 481 6.70 -1.34 10.36
C GLN A 481 7.52 -2.31 11.22
N GLY A 482 8.01 -1.82 12.34
CA GLY A 482 8.66 -2.66 13.33
C GLY A 482 7.65 -3.58 14.02
N ALA A 483 8.08 -4.81 14.36
CA ALA A 483 7.28 -5.74 15.13
C ALA A 483 7.25 -5.36 16.62
N GLY A 484 6.09 -5.43 17.24
CA GLY A 484 5.86 -5.12 18.64
C GLY A 484 5.52 -6.36 19.50
N GLN A 485 5.54 -6.16 20.80
CA GLN A 485 5.20 -7.17 21.80
C GLN A 485 3.83 -6.87 22.41
N TYR A 486 3.09 -7.91 22.72
CA TYR A 486 1.78 -7.79 23.34
C TYR A 486 1.91 -7.53 24.84
N HIS A 487 1.16 -6.57 25.33
CA HIS A 487 1.02 -6.26 26.75
C HIS A 487 -0.43 -6.49 27.17
N PRO A 488 -0.70 -7.54 27.94
CA PRO A 488 -2.06 -7.88 28.32
C PRO A 488 -2.63 -6.90 29.34
N LEU A 489 -3.94 -6.66 29.25
CA LEU A 489 -4.71 -5.87 30.21
C LEU A 489 -5.86 -6.68 30.78
N THR A 490 -6.27 -6.41 32.01
CA THR A 490 -7.60 -6.79 32.45
C THR A 490 -8.62 -6.07 31.56
N PRO A 491 -9.57 -6.80 30.92
CA PRO A 491 -10.49 -6.18 29.97
C PRO A 491 -11.17 -4.93 30.51
N SER A 492 -11.05 -3.82 29.79
CA SER A 492 -11.54 -2.52 30.24
C SER A 492 -12.36 -1.81 29.15
N ARG A 493 -13.57 -1.34 29.52
CA ARG A 493 -14.42 -0.60 28.57
C ARG A 493 -13.89 0.80 28.35
N ILE A 494 -13.51 1.11 27.10
CA ILE A 494 -13.02 2.43 26.70
C ILE A 494 -14.06 3.25 25.95
N TYR A 495 -15.07 2.59 25.36
CA TYR A 495 -16.16 3.27 24.66
C TYR A 495 -17.45 2.45 24.70
N ASP A 496 -18.58 3.15 24.84
CA ASP A 496 -19.94 2.57 24.77
C ASP A 496 -20.89 3.65 24.20
N SER A 497 -21.31 3.47 22.97
CA SER A 497 -22.15 4.45 22.28
C SER A 497 -23.56 4.60 22.87
N ARG A 498 -23.99 3.66 23.73
CA ARG A 498 -25.27 3.76 24.46
C ARG A 498 -25.21 4.83 25.55
N ASN A 499 -24.02 5.11 26.08
CA ASN A 499 -23.77 6.11 27.12
C ASN A 499 -23.32 7.46 26.55
N ALA A 500 -22.63 7.45 25.40
CA ALA A 500 -22.12 8.67 24.77
C ALA A 500 -22.03 8.52 23.23
N GLY A 501 -22.44 9.52 22.50
CA GLY A 501 -22.34 9.60 21.04
C GLY A 501 -23.46 8.93 20.26
N GLY A 502 -24.38 8.17 20.92
CA GLY A 502 -25.51 7.53 20.28
C GLY A 502 -25.16 6.39 19.31
N ALA A 503 -26.18 5.73 18.78
CA ALA A 503 -26.01 4.65 17.80
C ALA A 503 -25.28 5.12 16.53
N LEU A 504 -24.52 4.23 15.90
CA LEU A 504 -23.83 4.47 14.64
C LEU A 504 -24.80 4.17 13.48
N GLY A 505 -25.18 5.20 12.72
CA GLY A 505 -26.13 5.09 11.60
C GLY A 505 -25.54 4.44 10.36
N PRO A 506 -26.36 4.29 9.29
CA PRO A 506 -25.92 3.66 8.03
C PRO A 506 -24.87 4.55 7.32
N GLY A 507 -23.82 3.93 6.80
CA GLY A 507 -22.72 4.61 6.13
C GLY A 507 -21.84 5.47 7.06
N ALA A 508 -22.14 5.52 8.36
CA ALA A 508 -21.44 6.41 9.29
C ALA A 508 -20.07 5.83 9.70
N VAL A 509 -19.11 6.76 9.87
CA VAL A 509 -17.79 6.50 10.46
C VAL A 509 -17.71 7.26 11.78
N ARG A 510 -17.06 6.64 12.78
CA ARG A 510 -16.75 7.29 14.06
C ARG A 510 -15.33 6.98 14.50
N ASN A 511 -14.59 8.00 14.88
CA ASN A 511 -13.25 7.83 15.45
C ASN A 511 -13.34 7.67 16.96
N ILE A 512 -12.71 6.63 17.48
CA ILE A 512 -12.74 6.25 18.91
C ILE A 512 -11.34 6.47 19.48
N PRO A 513 -11.18 7.37 20.48
CA PRO A 513 -9.92 7.49 21.20
C PRO A 513 -9.55 6.20 21.91
N VAL A 514 -8.27 5.85 21.89
CA VAL A 514 -7.75 4.63 22.52
C VAL A 514 -6.59 4.93 23.46
N LEU A 515 -5.64 5.78 23.03
CA LEU A 515 -4.46 6.09 23.83
C LEU A 515 -4.82 6.76 25.15
N GLY A 516 -4.19 6.33 26.23
CA GLY A 516 -4.43 6.83 27.58
C GLY A 516 -5.70 6.30 28.26
N LEU A 517 -6.44 5.38 27.62
CA LEU A 517 -7.71 4.83 28.11
C LEU A 517 -7.58 3.34 28.45
N GLY A 518 -8.28 2.88 29.48
CA GLY A 518 -8.41 1.46 29.81
C GLY A 518 -7.10 0.75 30.16
N GLY A 519 -6.05 1.45 30.54
CA GLY A 519 -4.70 0.91 30.77
C GLY A 519 -3.78 0.96 29.55
N VAL A 520 -4.25 1.40 28.39
CA VAL A 520 -3.40 1.65 27.21
C VAL A 520 -2.56 2.89 27.45
N PRO A 521 -1.22 2.85 27.25
CA PRO A 521 -0.38 4.04 27.41
C PRO A 521 -0.77 5.18 26.44
N SER A 522 -0.42 6.42 26.81
CA SER A 522 -0.63 7.58 25.95
C SER A 522 0.39 7.69 24.81
N THR A 523 1.50 6.96 24.87
CA THR A 523 2.59 6.95 23.87
C THR A 523 3.20 5.55 23.77
N GLY A 524 3.96 5.30 22.70
CA GLY A 524 4.68 4.03 22.53
C GLY A 524 3.80 2.84 22.14
N VAL A 525 2.55 3.07 21.72
CA VAL A 525 1.58 2.04 21.30
C VAL A 525 1.53 1.97 19.77
N GLY A 526 1.76 0.79 19.21
CA GLY A 526 1.65 0.52 17.76
C GLY A 526 0.27 0.01 17.34
N ALA A 527 -0.33 -0.88 18.15
CA ALA A 527 -1.65 -1.43 17.90
C ALA A 527 -2.37 -1.76 19.21
N VAL A 528 -3.67 -2.06 19.12
CA VAL A 528 -4.50 -2.51 20.26
C VAL A 528 -5.29 -3.75 19.90
N VAL A 529 -5.53 -4.56 20.93
CA VAL A 529 -6.38 -5.75 20.88
C VAL A 529 -7.66 -5.41 21.64
N ILE A 530 -8.78 -5.36 20.92
CA ILE A 530 -10.07 -4.86 21.43
C ILE A 530 -11.15 -5.90 21.15
N ASN A 531 -11.94 -6.24 22.15
CA ASN A 531 -13.21 -6.93 21.91
C ASN A 531 -14.26 -5.88 21.53
N VAL A 532 -14.73 -5.93 20.29
CA VAL A 532 -15.72 -5.01 19.74
C VAL A 532 -17.07 -5.70 19.75
N THR A 533 -18.09 -5.03 20.32
CA THR A 533 -19.45 -5.56 20.40
C THR A 533 -20.43 -4.60 19.72
N VAL A 534 -21.31 -5.13 18.88
CA VAL A 534 -22.50 -4.44 18.37
C VAL A 534 -23.74 -4.88 19.16
N ALA A 535 -24.62 -3.94 19.43
CA ALA A 535 -25.88 -4.17 20.13
C ALA A 535 -26.99 -3.26 19.59
N ASN A 536 -28.27 -3.59 19.89
CA ASN A 536 -29.41 -2.80 19.43
C ASN A 536 -29.43 -2.61 17.92
N THR A 537 -29.12 -3.67 17.17
CA THR A 537 -28.99 -3.65 15.72
C THR A 537 -30.35 -3.59 15.03
N THR A 538 -30.56 -2.66 14.09
CA THR A 538 -31.86 -2.44 13.42
C THR A 538 -31.92 -3.04 12.00
N GLY A 539 -30.76 -3.37 11.40
CA GLY A 539 -30.65 -3.96 10.07
C GLY A 539 -29.58 -5.04 10.00
N SER A 540 -29.64 -5.92 8.99
CA SER A 540 -28.52 -6.80 8.66
C SER A 540 -27.38 -5.96 8.12
N SER A 541 -26.21 -6.03 8.72
CA SER A 541 -25.07 -5.16 8.41
C SER A 541 -23.75 -5.80 8.80
N TYR A 542 -22.69 -5.03 8.57
CA TYR A 542 -21.35 -5.34 9.04
C TYR A 542 -20.68 -4.09 9.60
N LEU A 543 -19.65 -4.32 10.38
CA LEU A 543 -18.79 -3.28 10.96
C LEU A 543 -17.35 -3.52 10.54
N THR A 544 -16.67 -2.43 10.16
CA THR A 544 -15.22 -2.42 9.89
C THR A 544 -14.53 -1.55 10.90
N VAL A 545 -13.50 -2.07 11.56
CA VAL A 545 -12.61 -1.33 12.46
C VAL A 545 -11.25 -1.20 11.77
N TYR A 546 -10.71 0.02 11.72
CA TYR A 546 -9.47 0.31 11.02
C TYR A 546 -8.77 1.55 11.63
N PRO A 547 -7.49 1.81 11.33
CA PRO A 547 -6.80 2.98 11.85
C PRO A 547 -7.47 4.28 11.41
N ALA A 548 -7.72 5.21 12.33
CA ALA A 548 -8.33 6.51 12.02
C ALA A 548 -7.42 7.33 11.09
N GLY A 549 -8.02 8.02 10.11
CA GLY A 549 -7.29 8.81 9.12
C GLY A 549 -6.81 8.02 7.90
N PHE A 550 -7.09 6.71 7.83
CA PHE A 550 -6.72 5.84 6.72
C PHE A 550 -7.93 5.41 5.90
N LEU A 551 -7.70 4.93 4.68
CA LEU A 551 -8.76 4.38 3.84
C LEU A 551 -9.37 3.16 4.51
N ARG A 552 -10.70 3.06 4.45
CA ARG A 552 -11.42 1.90 4.95
C ARG A 552 -11.11 0.67 4.11
N PRO A 553 -10.61 -0.44 4.72
CA PRO A 553 -10.39 -1.69 3.99
C PRO A 553 -11.72 -2.36 3.61
N ILE A 554 -11.66 -3.31 2.66
CA ILE A 554 -12.83 -4.09 2.21
C ILE A 554 -13.20 -5.20 3.20
N ALA A 555 -12.53 -5.31 4.33
CA ALA A 555 -12.79 -6.31 5.36
C ALA A 555 -13.98 -5.95 6.25
N SER A 556 -14.66 -6.97 6.80
CA SER A 556 -15.66 -6.80 7.85
C SER A 556 -15.22 -7.53 9.12
N ASN A 557 -15.11 -6.83 10.23
CA ASN A 557 -14.75 -7.44 11.52
C ASN A 557 -15.94 -8.10 12.24
N LEU A 558 -17.14 -7.55 12.10
CA LEU A 558 -18.38 -8.09 12.64
C LEU A 558 -19.48 -8.12 11.57
N ASN A 559 -20.31 -9.16 11.59
CA ASN A 559 -21.49 -9.27 10.75
C ASN A 559 -22.68 -9.71 11.62
N TRP A 560 -23.87 -9.18 11.35
CA TRP A 560 -25.07 -9.47 12.16
C TRP A 560 -26.37 -9.34 11.39
N THR A 561 -27.43 -9.92 11.96
CA THR A 561 -28.83 -9.69 11.58
C THR A 561 -29.55 -8.81 12.62
N PRO A 562 -30.69 -8.20 12.30
CA PRO A 562 -31.41 -7.31 13.24
C PRO A 562 -31.65 -7.95 14.60
N GLY A 563 -31.57 -7.16 15.66
CA GLY A 563 -31.82 -7.57 17.04
C GLY A 563 -30.71 -8.41 17.68
N ARG A 564 -29.57 -8.64 16.99
CA ARG A 564 -28.46 -9.44 17.54
C ARG A 564 -27.44 -8.56 18.25
N THR A 565 -26.91 -9.10 19.34
CA THR A 565 -25.69 -8.62 19.98
C THR A 565 -24.56 -9.57 19.57
N VAL A 566 -23.52 -9.05 18.93
CA VAL A 566 -22.40 -9.85 18.40
C VAL A 566 -21.09 -9.21 18.86
N ALA A 567 -20.16 -10.03 19.36
CA ALA A 567 -18.81 -9.61 19.69
C ALA A 567 -17.79 -10.29 18.75
N ASN A 568 -16.68 -9.64 18.50
CA ASN A 568 -15.48 -10.22 17.89
C ASN A 568 -14.23 -9.53 18.44
N LEU A 569 -13.17 -10.30 18.64
CA LEU A 569 -11.85 -9.75 18.93
C LEU A 569 -11.29 -9.11 17.65
N VAL A 570 -10.75 -7.91 17.79
CA VAL A 570 -10.16 -7.15 16.70
C VAL A 570 -8.78 -6.69 17.13
N GLU A 571 -7.79 -6.98 16.31
CA GLU A 571 -6.48 -6.33 16.37
C GLU A 571 -6.47 -5.20 15.35
N VAL A 572 -6.03 -4.02 15.78
CA VAL A 572 -6.02 -2.84 14.91
C VAL A 572 -4.86 -1.90 15.27
N ALA A 573 -4.12 -1.45 14.24
CA ALA A 573 -3.08 -0.44 14.41
C ALA A 573 -3.69 0.91 14.84
N ILE A 574 -2.92 1.68 15.59
CA ILE A 574 -3.34 3.04 16.01
C ILE A 574 -3.22 3.98 14.82
N GLY A 575 -4.29 4.72 14.54
CA GLY A 575 -4.35 5.74 13.50
C GLY A 575 -4.03 7.15 14.02
N THR A 576 -4.40 8.16 13.22
CA THR A 576 -4.16 9.57 13.54
C THR A 576 -4.78 9.95 14.89
N ASN A 577 -4.11 10.82 15.63
CA ASN A 577 -4.53 11.31 16.95
C ASN A 577 -4.76 10.20 18.01
N GLY A 578 -4.12 9.05 17.87
CA GLY A 578 -4.27 7.95 18.83
C GLY A 578 -5.64 7.26 18.81
N GLN A 579 -6.30 7.23 17.64
CA GLN A 579 -7.68 6.78 17.47
C GLN A 579 -7.77 5.58 16.53
N VAL A 580 -8.86 4.83 16.65
CA VAL A 580 -9.32 3.85 15.66
C VAL A 580 -10.66 4.31 15.09
N ALA A 581 -10.89 4.06 13.80
CA ALA A 581 -12.14 4.35 13.12
C ALA A 581 -13.04 3.12 13.11
N VAL A 582 -14.35 3.33 13.26
CA VAL A 582 -15.38 2.30 13.13
C VAL A 582 -16.45 2.73 12.13
N TYR A 583 -16.73 1.85 11.17
CA TYR A 583 -17.74 2.07 10.11
C TYR A 583 -18.87 1.08 10.22
N ASN A 584 -20.13 1.54 10.10
CA ASN A 584 -21.33 0.71 9.97
C ASN A 584 -21.94 0.85 8.57
N ALA A 585 -22.22 -0.27 7.90
CA ALA A 585 -22.71 -0.25 6.52
C ALA A 585 -24.18 0.10 6.39
N VAL A 586 -25.09 -0.56 7.15
CA VAL A 586 -26.55 -0.48 6.98
C VAL A 586 -27.23 -0.44 8.34
N GLY A 587 -28.41 0.20 8.40
CA GLY A 587 -29.18 0.31 9.65
C GLY A 587 -28.43 1.10 10.72
N SER A 588 -28.82 0.95 11.97
CA SER A 588 -28.13 1.55 13.09
C SER A 588 -27.77 0.51 14.15
N THR A 589 -26.68 0.74 14.87
CA THR A 589 -26.17 -0.14 15.90
C THR A 589 -25.46 0.64 17.00
N ALA A 590 -25.63 0.20 18.24
CA ALA A 590 -24.72 0.62 19.31
C ALA A 590 -23.40 -0.15 19.16
N VAL A 591 -22.27 0.55 19.44
CA VAL A 591 -20.92 -0.04 19.41
C VAL A 591 -20.26 0.10 20.77
N ILE A 592 -19.58 -0.95 21.20
CA ILE A 592 -18.93 -1.06 22.52
C ILE A 592 -17.50 -1.55 22.26
N PHE A 593 -16.51 -0.93 22.90
CA PHE A 593 -15.10 -1.26 22.79
C PHE A 593 -14.55 -1.60 24.16
N ASP A 594 -14.12 -2.84 24.36
CA ASP A 594 -13.45 -3.33 25.57
C ASP A 594 -12.01 -3.71 25.20
N VAL A 595 -11.00 -2.94 25.66
CA VAL A 595 -9.59 -3.23 25.36
C VAL A 595 -9.13 -4.42 26.20
N ALA A 596 -8.42 -5.36 25.57
CA ALA A 596 -7.86 -6.55 26.18
C ALA A 596 -6.32 -6.49 26.29
N GLY A 597 -5.69 -5.61 25.54
CA GLY A 597 -4.24 -5.42 25.53
C GLY A 597 -3.79 -4.47 24.44
N TRP A 598 -2.50 -4.26 24.38
CA TRP A 598 -1.88 -3.37 23.37
C TRP A 598 -0.53 -3.93 22.92
N ILE A 599 -0.07 -3.49 21.77
CA ILE A 599 1.20 -3.86 21.17
C ILE A 599 2.09 -2.62 21.22
N ASN A 600 3.31 -2.74 21.77
CA ASN A 600 4.22 -1.61 21.84
C ASN A 600 4.76 -1.24 20.46
N GLN A 601 5.26 -0.02 20.36
CA GLN A 601 6.20 0.34 19.31
C GLN A 601 7.57 -0.29 19.65
N PRO A 602 8.30 -0.86 18.67
CA PRO A 602 9.61 -1.43 18.93
C PRO A 602 10.57 -0.38 19.49
N THR A 603 11.13 -0.65 20.65
CA THR A 603 12.18 0.17 21.26
C THR A 603 13.48 -0.61 21.14
N GLY A 604 14.29 -0.37 20.16
CA GLY A 604 15.67 -0.84 19.90
C GLY A 604 16.31 -1.99 20.72
N THR A 605 15.81 -2.34 21.89
CA THR A 605 16.29 -3.43 22.72
C THR A 605 15.32 -4.61 22.66
N PRO A 606 15.71 -5.78 22.10
CA PRO A 606 14.84 -6.95 22.08
C PRO A 606 14.50 -7.40 23.51
N SER A 607 13.22 -7.39 23.86
CA SER A 607 12.67 -8.04 25.06
C SER A 607 12.05 -9.40 24.69
N VAL A 608 12.00 -10.33 25.61
CA VAL A 608 11.25 -11.60 25.46
C VAL A 608 9.81 -11.45 25.93
N ASP A 609 9.52 -10.40 26.68
CA ASP A 609 8.20 -10.06 27.22
C ASP A 609 7.18 -9.85 26.09
N GLY A 610 5.99 -10.40 26.22
CA GLY A 610 4.89 -10.22 25.25
C GLY A 610 5.11 -10.89 23.89
N ARG A 611 6.04 -11.83 23.74
CA ARG A 611 6.23 -12.59 22.50
C ARG A 611 5.27 -13.75 22.40
N TYR A 612 4.65 -13.90 21.24
CA TYR A 612 3.68 -14.95 20.97
C TYR A 612 4.34 -16.29 20.62
N ASN A 613 3.90 -17.34 21.28
CA ASN A 613 4.26 -18.72 21.03
C ASN A 613 3.03 -19.46 20.49
N PRO A 614 2.96 -19.71 19.17
CA PRO A 614 1.82 -20.35 18.55
C PRO A 614 1.75 -21.83 18.94
N LEU A 615 0.53 -22.33 19.10
CA LEU A 615 0.24 -23.74 19.37
C LEU A 615 -0.73 -24.30 18.33
N VAL A 616 -0.63 -25.58 18.04
CA VAL A 616 -1.75 -26.31 17.45
C VAL A 616 -2.89 -26.28 18.46
N PRO A 617 -4.10 -25.88 18.06
CA PRO A 617 -5.21 -25.70 18.99
C PRO A 617 -5.43 -26.93 19.90
N ALA A 618 -5.42 -26.72 21.20
CA ALA A 618 -5.57 -27.78 22.20
C ALA A 618 -6.70 -27.47 23.18
N ARG A 619 -7.63 -28.43 23.39
CA ARG A 619 -8.76 -28.26 24.29
C ARG A 619 -8.32 -28.34 25.74
N ILE A 620 -8.60 -27.28 26.53
CA ILE A 620 -8.28 -27.20 27.95
C ILE A 620 -9.53 -27.14 28.83
N LEU A 621 -10.69 -26.87 28.26
CA LEU A 621 -12.01 -26.90 28.93
C LEU A 621 -13.07 -27.46 28.00
N ASP A 622 -13.91 -28.36 28.51
CA ASP A 622 -15.20 -28.75 27.92
C ASP A 622 -16.12 -29.26 29.01
N THR A 623 -17.08 -28.43 29.43
CA THR A 623 -17.98 -28.74 30.55
C THR A 623 -18.96 -29.87 30.26
N ARG A 624 -19.14 -30.28 29.00
CA ARG A 624 -19.99 -31.39 28.60
C ARG A 624 -19.40 -32.77 28.91
N ASN A 625 -18.06 -32.86 28.97
CA ASN A 625 -17.36 -34.14 29.12
C ASN A 625 -16.26 -34.16 30.20
N GLY A 626 -16.18 -33.11 31.03
CA GLY A 626 -15.30 -33.06 32.18
C GLY A 626 -13.87 -32.64 31.88
N ILE A 627 -13.54 -32.17 30.67
CA ILE A 627 -12.20 -31.60 30.39
C ILE A 627 -12.07 -30.29 31.16
N GLY A 628 -10.94 -30.14 31.87
CA GLY A 628 -10.67 -28.97 32.71
C GLY A 628 -11.27 -29.10 34.13
N GLY A 629 -11.80 -30.27 34.48
CA GLY A 629 -12.34 -30.57 35.81
C GLY A 629 -13.81 -30.20 36.07
N PHE A 630 -14.50 -29.69 35.01
CA PHE A 630 -15.91 -29.30 35.09
C PHE A 630 -16.76 -30.19 34.15
N SER A 631 -17.78 -30.85 34.69
CA SER A 631 -18.64 -31.80 33.98
C SER A 631 -20.13 -31.38 33.94
N ALA A 632 -20.39 -30.10 34.14
CA ALA A 632 -21.78 -29.55 34.09
C ALA A 632 -21.75 -28.13 33.50
N PRO A 633 -22.87 -27.70 32.85
CA PRO A 633 -23.04 -26.35 32.38
C PRO A 633 -22.85 -25.30 33.48
N LEU A 634 -22.31 -24.12 33.13
CA LEU A 634 -22.26 -22.99 34.05
C LEU A 634 -23.63 -22.43 34.30
N GLY A 635 -24.08 -22.44 35.56
CA GLY A 635 -25.36 -21.87 35.97
C GLY A 635 -25.36 -20.33 36.01
N PRO A 636 -26.54 -19.73 36.29
CA PRO A 636 -26.68 -18.28 36.35
C PRO A 636 -25.91 -17.70 37.54
N GLY A 637 -25.12 -16.62 37.26
CA GLY A 637 -24.23 -15.97 38.24
C GLY A 637 -22.97 -16.76 38.62
N GLN A 638 -22.75 -17.92 38.01
CA GLN A 638 -21.61 -18.79 38.32
C GLN A 638 -20.32 -18.30 37.65
N THR A 639 -19.21 -18.45 38.37
CA THR A 639 -17.84 -18.33 37.85
C THR A 639 -17.14 -19.66 38.02
N ILE A 640 -16.36 -20.08 37.01
CA ILE A 640 -15.43 -21.22 37.12
C ILE A 640 -14.01 -20.71 36.87
N THR A 641 -13.05 -21.33 37.55
CA THR A 641 -11.62 -21.02 37.43
C THR A 641 -10.93 -22.12 36.63
N VAL A 642 -10.33 -21.74 35.49
CA VAL A 642 -9.73 -22.67 34.53
C VAL A 642 -8.22 -22.52 34.55
N HIS A 643 -7.48 -23.63 34.70
CA HIS A 643 -6.05 -23.64 34.54
C HIS A 643 -5.68 -23.53 33.06
N VAL A 644 -4.80 -22.58 32.75
CA VAL A 644 -4.23 -22.38 31.39
C VAL A 644 -2.74 -22.75 31.40
N ALA A 645 -1.98 -22.20 32.32
CA ALA A 645 -0.58 -22.58 32.51
C ALA A 645 -0.44 -24.07 32.83
N GLY A 646 0.48 -24.78 32.20
CA GLY A 646 0.66 -26.22 32.31
C GLY A 646 -0.36 -27.07 31.55
N GLN A 647 -1.30 -26.46 30.78
CA GLN A 647 -2.29 -27.16 29.96
C GLN A 647 -2.10 -26.90 28.49
N GLY A 648 -2.50 -27.86 27.63
CA GLY A 648 -2.53 -27.67 26.17
C GLY A 648 -1.20 -27.20 25.56
N LEU A 649 -0.06 -27.62 26.14
CA LEU A 649 1.30 -27.21 25.75
C LEU A 649 1.68 -25.75 26.15
N VAL A 650 0.87 -25.05 26.92
CA VAL A 650 1.28 -23.83 27.60
C VAL A 650 2.22 -24.19 28.74
N PRO A 651 3.39 -23.55 28.88
CA PRO A 651 4.31 -23.88 29.97
C PRO A 651 3.68 -23.54 31.34
N SER A 652 4.11 -24.24 32.37
CA SER A 652 3.61 -24.00 33.74
C SER A 652 4.12 -22.68 34.36
N THR A 653 5.18 -22.10 33.78
CA THR A 653 5.80 -20.82 34.15
C THR A 653 6.27 -20.11 32.89
N GLY A 654 6.42 -18.77 32.93
CA GLY A 654 6.92 -18.00 31.81
C GLY A 654 5.83 -17.57 30.79
N ALA A 655 4.56 -17.87 31.05
CA ALA A 655 3.43 -17.38 30.30
C ALA A 655 2.68 -16.30 31.07
N GLU A 656 2.50 -15.12 30.46
CA GLU A 656 1.74 -14.01 31.08
C GLU A 656 0.32 -13.87 30.54
N ALA A 657 0.08 -14.34 29.29
CA ALA A 657 -1.24 -14.26 28.66
C ALA A 657 -1.44 -15.42 27.67
N ALA A 658 -2.70 -15.68 27.29
CA ALA A 658 -3.05 -16.69 26.33
C ALA A 658 -4.07 -16.18 25.29
N ILE A 659 -4.02 -16.78 24.10
CA ILE A 659 -5.07 -16.69 23.09
C ILE A 659 -5.94 -17.94 23.20
N LEU A 660 -7.19 -17.75 23.56
CA LEU A 660 -8.19 -18.80 23.68
C LEU A 660 -9.26 -18.65 22.60
N ASN A 661 -9.76 -19.77 22.08
CA ASN A 661 -11.03 -19.82 21.39
C ASN A 661 -12.09 -20.28 22.37
N LEU A 662 -12.93 -19.36 22.85
CA LEU A 662 -14.00 -19.64 23.81
C LEU A 662 -15.29 -19.87 23.06
N THR A 663 -15.92 -21.03 23.26
CA THR A 663 -17.21 -21.37 22.66
C THR A 663 -18.27 -21.52 23.75
N ALA A 664 -19.37 -20.78 23.62
CA ALA A 664 -20.61 -21.03 24.33
C ALA A 664 -21.46 -22.01 23.52
N THR A 665 -21.98 -23.07 24.14
CA THR A 665 -22.85 -24.04 23.48
C THR A 665 -24.01 -24.42 24.37
N ASP A 666 -25.16 -24.75 23.76
CA ASP A 666 -26.42 -25.17 24.42
C ASP A 666 -26.90 -24.21 25.52
N PRO A 667 -26.82 -22.88 25.38
CA PRO A 667 -27.30 -21.93 26.36
C PRO A 667 -28.83 -22.04 26.49
N THR A 668 -29.34 -22.05 27.71
CA THR A 668 -30.80 -22.11 27.99
C THR A 668 -31.45 -20.74 27.95
N ALA A 669 -30.71 -19.65 28.00
CA ALA A 669 -31.20 -18.27 27.92
C ALA A 669 -30.24 -17.40 27.11
N ALA A 670 -30.70 -16.22 26.68
CA ALA A 670 -29.82 -15.20 26.16
C ALA A 670 -28.85 -14.71 27.25
N GLY A 671 -27.57 -14.57 26.92
CA GLY A 671 -26.54 -14.23 27.88
C GLY A 671 -25.21 -13.94 27.25
N TYR A 672 -24.17 -13.99 28.07
CA TYR A 672 -22.80 -13.80 27.60
C TYR A 672 -21.82 -14.55 28.51
N LEU A 673 -20.61 -14.79 28.03
CA LEU A 673 -19.48 -15.21 28.84
C LEU A 673 -18.47 -14.06 28.96
N THR A 674 -17.91 -13.89 30.16
CA THR A 674 -16.79 -13.00 30.45
C THR A 674 -15.60 -13.82 30.91
N VAL A 675 -14.44 -13.61 30.27
CA VAL A 675 -13.16 -14.20 30.66
C VAL A 675 -12.26 -13.11 31.20
N TYR A 676 -11.62 -13.35 32.33
CA TYR A 676 -10.72 -12.40 32.99
C TYR A 676 -9.67 -13.12 33.86
N PRO A 677 -8.55 -12.43 34.20
CA PRO A 677 -7.51 -13.04 35.02
C PRO A 677 -8.04 -13.44 36.41
N THR A 678 -7.71 -14.66 36.88
CA THR A 678 -8.08 -15.08 38.23
C THR A 678 -7.44 -14.16 39.30
N GLY A 679 -8.25 -13.76 40.28
CA GLY A 679 -7.86 -12.80 41.29
C GLY A 679 -8.09 -11.31 40.90
N ALA A 680 -8.40 -11.01 39.67
CA ALA A 680 -8.82 -9.68 39.25
C ALA A 680 -10.30 -9.43 39.50
N THR A 681 -10.68 -8.16 39.67
CA THR A 681 -12.11 -7.80 39.71
C THR A 681 -12.77 -8.10 38.37
N ARG A 682 -13.92 -8.77 38.38
CA ARG A 682 -14.67 -9.07 37.16
C ARG A 682 -14.99 -7.79 36.37
N PRO A 683 -14.57 -7.69 35.09
CA PRO A 683 -14.83 -6.53 34.26
C PRO A 683 -16.28 -6.47 33.78
N THR A 684 -16.73 -5.33 33.27
CA THR A 684 -18.04 -5.17 32.62
C THR A 684 -18.03 -5.67 31.17
N ALA A 685 -16.91 -6.14 30.64
CA ALA A 685 -16.76 -6.66 29.29
C ALA A 685 -17.49 -7.99 29.10
N SER A 686 -17.92 -8.27 27.85
CA SER A 686 -18.43 -9.58 27.46
C SER A 686 -17.61 -10.11 26.28
N ASN A 687 -17.14 -11.35 26.37
CA ASN A 687 -16.32 -11.94 25.30
C ASN A 687 -17.15 -12.70 24.26
N VAL A 688 -18.18 -13.44 24.69
CA VAL A 688 -19.10 -14.19 23.82
C VAL A 688 -20.53 -13.81 24.19
N ASN A 689 -21.32 -13.33 23.21
CA ASN A 689 -22.74 -12.99 23.43
C ASN A 689 -23.62 -13.95 22.63
N PHE A 690 -24.60 -14.59 23.25
CA PHE A 690 -25.40 -15.64 22.66
C PHE A 690 -26.87 -15.52 23.01
N VAL A 691 -27.70 -16.21 22.25
CA VAL A 691 -29.14 -16.46 22.55
C VAL A 691 -29.33 -17.93 22.87
N ALA A 692 -30.49 -18.28 23.45
CA ALA A 692 -30.83 -19.66 23.79
C ALA A 692 -30.65 -20.60 22.58
N GLY A 693 -30.04 -21.77 22.81
CA GLY A 693 -29.79 -22.81 21.81
C GLY A 693 -28.69 -22.48 20.78
N GLN A 694 -27.95 -21.38 20.94
CA GLN A 694 -26.93 -20.99 19.97
C GLN A 694 -25.55 -21.54 20.37
N THR A 695 -24.81 -22.14 19.41
CA THR A 695 -23.38 -22.42 19.59
C THR A 695 -22.59 -21.35 18.87
N LEU A 696 -21.72 -20.62 19.61
CA LEU A 696 -20.97 -19.48 19.09
C LEU A 696 -19.58 -19.40 19.75
N PRO A 697 -18.49 -19.36 18.95
CA PRO A 697 -17.14 -19.09 19.43
C PRO A 697 -16.82 -17.59 19.36
N ASN A 698 -15.86 -17.16 20.15
CA ASN A 698 -15.11 -15.93 19.94
C ASN A 698 -13.66 -16.13 20.40
N ARG A 699 -12.74 -15.42 19.75
CA ARG A 699 -11.35 -15.36 20.18
C ARG A 699 -11.22 -14.44 21.41
N VAL A 700 -10.42 -14.87 22.38
CA VAL A 700 -10.16 -14.11 23.61
C VAL A 700 -8.66 -14.03 23.83
N ALA A 701 -8.13 -12.82 23.92
CA ALA A 701 -6.80 -12.56 24.46
C ALA A 701 -6.95 -12.20 25.93
N VAL A 702 -6.31 -12.95 26.82
CA VAL A 702 -6.51 -12.78 28.27
C VAL A 702 -5.19 -12.95 29.03
N ALA A 703 -4.91 -12.02 29.96
CA ALA A 703 -3.82 -12.17 30.93
C ALA A 703 -4.07 -13.39 31.81
N LEU A 704 -3.02 -14.09 32.20
CA LEU A 704 -3.10 -15.16 33.21
C LEU A 704 -3.04 -14.54 34.59
N GLY A 705 -4.00 -14.88 35.42
CA GLY A 705 -4.06 -14.43 36.80
C GLY A 705 -3.31 -15.35 37.76
N THR A 706 -3.65 -15.28 39.05
CA THR A 706 -3.03 -16.07 40.12
C THR A 706 -3.02 -17.54 39.75
N GLY A 707 -1.86 -18.19 39.86
CA GLY A 707 -1.69 -19.62 39.54
C GLY A 707 -1.75 -19.95 38.05
N GLY A 708 -1.61 -18.98 37.13
CA GLY A 708 -1.70 -19.22 35.67
C GLY A 708 -3.10 -19.57 35.23
N GLN A 709 -4.11 -18.98 35.87
CA GLN A 709 -5.52 -19.30 35.69
C GLN A 709 -6.33 -18.15 35.16
N VAL A 710 -7.49 -18.45 34.58
CA VAL A 710 -8.52 -17.48 34.16
C VAL A 710 -9.89 -17.85 34.74
N ASP A 711 -10.69 -16.85 35.02
CA ASP A 711 -12.07 -17.01 35.48
C ASP A 711 -13.02 -16.82 34.30
N ILE A 712 -14.05 -17.70 34.21
CA ILE A 712 -15.12 -17.64 33.21
C ILE A 712 -16.46 -17.48 33.92
N TYR A 713 -17.17 -16.39 33.65
CA TYR A 713 -18.44 -16.03 34.29
C TYR A 713 -19.61 -16.10 33.34
N ASN A 714 -20.75 -16.67 33.83
CA ASN A 714 -22.05 -16.68 33.17
C ASN A 714 -23.09 -15.90 33.98
N PRO A 715 -23.75 -14.84 33.46
CA PRO A 715 -24.77 -14.08 34.21
C PRO A 715 -26.15 -14.70 34.30
N ALA A 716 -26.58 -15.50 33.30
CA ALA A 716 -27.98 -15.90 33.14
C ALA A 716 -28.15 -17.26 32.45
N GLY A 717 -29.18 -18.01 32.86
CA GLY A 717 -29.44 -19.34 32.34
C GLY A 717 -28.29 -20.29 32.66
N SER A 718 -28.28 -21.45 31.97
CA SER A 718 -27.14 -22.36 31.98
C SER A 718 -26.49 -22.42 30.59
N VAL A 719 -25.17 -22.60 30.50
CA VAL A 719 -24.42 -22.68 29.25
C VAL A 719 -23.24 -23.61 29.39
N ASP A 720 -23.01 -24.47 28.39
CA ASP A 720 -21.76 -25.20 28.33
C ASP A 720 -20.65 -24.32 27.73
N ALA A 721 -19.46 -24.40 28.32
CA ALA A 721 -18.29 -23.65 27.90
C ALA A 721 -17.20 -24.60 27.40
N ILE A 722 -16.60 -24.22 26.26
CA ILE A 722 -15.46 -24.92 25.67
C ILE A 722 -14.34 -23.89 25.50
N ALA A 723 -13.10 -24.23 25.88
CA ALA A 723 -11.95 -23.38 25.59
C ALA A 723 -10.84 -24.21 24.97
N ASP A 724 -10.39 -23.75 23.80
CA ASP A 724 -9.23 -24.29 23.10
C ASP A 724 -8.11 -23.22 23.12
N VAL A 725 -6.89 -23.58 23.60
CA VAL A 725 -5.75 -22.66 23.58
C VAL A 725 -5.06 -22.72 22.22
N ASN A 726 -4.76 -21.55 21.65
CA ASN A 726 -4.13 -21.41 20.33
C ASN A 726 -2.70 -20.88 20.40
N GLY A 727 -2.30 -20.41 21.57
CA GLY A 727 -0.95 -19.91 21.85
C GLY A 727 -0.90 -19.09 23.14
N TRP A 728 0.29 -18.68 23.49
CA TRP A 728 0.55 -17.94 24.73
C TRP A 728 1.62 -16.87 24.51
N PHE A 729 1.62 -15.85 25.36
CA PHE A 729 2.61 -14.78 25.37
C PHE A 729 3.59 -14.98 26.53
N SER A 730 4.89 -14.81 26.24
CA SER A 730 5.97 -14.95 27.23
C SER A 730 6.02 -13.74 28.16
N ASP A 731 6.36 -14.00 29.42
CA ASP A 731 6.71 -12.98 30.42
C ASP A 731 8.19 -12.57 30.33
N THR A 732 8.65 -11.78 31.28
CA THR A 732 10.04 -11.29 31.38
C THR A 732 11.07 -12.36 31.76
N THR A 733 10.69 -13.62 31.93
CA THR A 733 11.61 -14.69 32.34
C THR A 733 12.74 -14.87 31.33
N PRO A 734 14.03 -14.83 31.75
CA PRO A 734 15.16 -14.98 30.85
C PRO A 734 15.13 -16.32 30.09
N GLY A 735 15.42 -16.27 28.78
CA GLY A 735 15.36 -17.44 27.90
C GLY A 735 13.98 -17.69 27.30
N GLY A 736 13.01 -16.82 27.52
CA GLY A 736 11.71 -16.88 26.89
C GLY A 736 11.82 -16.91 25.37
N THR A 737 10.92 -17.66 24.73
CA THR A 737 10.82 -17.83 23.28
C THR A 737 9.62 -17.04 22.74
N GLY A 738 9.42 -17.06 21.46
CA GLY A 738 8.24 -16.49 20.81
C GLY A 738 8.58 -15.43 19.77
N SER A 739 7.54 -14.88 19.20
CA SER A 739 7.58 -13.99 18.04
C SER A 739 6.86 -12.68 18.33
N SER A 740 7.39 -11.59 17.80
CA SER A 740 6.75 -10.28 17.89
C SER A 740 5.68 -10.13 16.81
N LEU A 741 4.65 -9.33 17.09
CA LEU A 741 3.56 -9.08 16.17
C LEU A 741 3.88 -7.90 15.24
N THR A 742 3.70 -8.10 13.94
CA THR A 742 3.64 -7.03 12.94
C THR A 742 2.18 -6.81 12.56
N PRO A 743 1.52 -5.77 13.08
CA PRO A 743 0.12 -5.47 12.75
C PRO A 743 0.00 -4.92 11.33
N MET A 744 -1.12 -5.21 10.66
CA MET A 744 -1.37 -4.80 9.27
C MET A 744 -2.79 -4.25 9.11
N SER A 745 -3.02 -3.39 8.12
CA SER A 745 -4.38 -3.16 7.61
C SER A 745 -4.90 -4.43 6.97
N PRO A 746 -6.21 -4.74 7.13
CA PRO A 746 -6.78 -5.95 6.57
C PRO A 746 -6.55 -6.10 5.07
N VAL A 747 -5.92 -7.20 4.66
CA VAL A 747 -5.69 -7.55 3.26
C VAL A 747 -6.35 -8.88 2.94
N ARG A 748 -7.24 -8.92 1.94
CA ARG A 748 -7.93 -10.14 1.54
C ARG A 748 -6.99 -11.08 0.80
N ILE A 749 -6.83 -12.30 1.33
CA ILE A 749 -6.01 -13.37 0.74
C ILE A 749 -6.83 -14.59 0.32
N LEU A 750 -8.09 -14.71 0.77
CA LEU A 750 -9.02 -15.74 0.36
C LEU A 750 -10.41 -15.17 0.16
N ASP A 751 -11.05 -15.50 -0.94
CA ASP A 751 -12.49 -15.33 -1.17
C ASP A 751 -12.97 -16.37 -2.18
N THR A 752 -13.57 -17.44 -1.68
CA THR A 752 -14.02 -18.57 -2.52
C THR A 752 -15.19 -18.23 -3.45
N ARG A 753 -15.75 -17.01 -3.38
CA ARG A 753 -16.82 -16.54 -4.26
C ARG A 753 -16.29 -15.99 -5.59
N ASN A 754 -15.04 -15.50 -5.61
CA ASN A 754 -14.46 -14.79 -6.76
C ASN A 754 -13.07 -15.30 -7.18
N GLY A 755 -12.56 -16.38 -6.54
CA GLY A 755 -11.27 -16.97 -6.90
C GLY A 755 -10.03 -16.37 -6.23
N THR A 756 -10.18 -15.38 -5.35
CA THR A 756 -9.05 -14.89 -4.55
C THR A 756 -8.44 -16.03 -3.73
N GLY A 757 -7.14 -16.18 -3.76
CA GLY A 757 -6.43 -17.27 -3.08
C GLY A 757 -6.43 -18.59 -3.86
N GLY A 758 -6.88 -18.60 -5.12
CA GLY A 758 -6.88 -19.78 -6.00
C GLY A 758 -8.09 -20.71 -5.85
N PHE A 759 -9.07 -20.35 -5.01
CA PHE A 759 -10.28 -21.15 -4.78
C PHE A 759 -11.52 -20.36 -5.21
N SER A 760 -12.26 -20.84 -6.22
CA SER A 760 -13.40 -20.17 -6.84
C SER A 760 -14.74 -20.87 -6.58
N VAL A 761 -14.78 -21.82 -5.65
CA VAL A 761 -15.99 -22.57 -5.28
C VAL A 761 -16.11 -22.66 -3.75
N PRO A 762 -17.35 -22.70 -3.19
CA PRO A 762 -17.56 -22.94 -1.76
C PRO A 762 -16.90 -24.22 -1.27
N VAL A 763 -16.41 -24.22 -0.04
CA VAL A 763 -15.83 -25.41 0.61
C VAL A 763 -16.96 -26.39 0.93
N GLY A 764 -16.93 -27.58 0.31
CA GLY A 764 -17.95 -28.61 0.44
C GLY A 764 -17.92 -29.34 1.80
N PRO A 765 -18.84 -30.30 2.00
CA PRO A 765 -18.88 -31.10 3.23
C PRO A 765 -17.65 -31.99 3.37
N ASN A 766 -17.07 -32.05 4.56
CA ASN A 766 -15.84 -32.80 4.86
C ASN A 766 -14.64 -32.42 3.97
N ALA A 767 -14.66 -31.24 3.37
CA ALA A 767 -13.61 -30.76 2.50
C ALA A 767 -12.61 -29.86 3.26
N THR A 768 -11.34 -29.94 2.84
CA THR A 768 -10.25 -29.06 3.30
C THR A 768 -9.68 -28.30 2.11
N ILE A 769 -9.37 -27.04 2.30
CA ILE A 769 -8.55 -26.23 1.38
C ILE A 769 -7.28 -25.75 2.08
N ALA A 770 -6.14 -25.82 1.40
CA ALA A 770 -4.83 -25.41 1.92
C ALA A 770 -4.43 -24.06 1.30
N LEU A 771 -4.59 -22.99 2.06
CA LEU A 771 -4.34 -21.62 1.62
C LEU A 771 -2.87 -21.24 1.80
N GLN A 772 -2.23 -20.71 0.75
CA GLN A 772 -0.92 -20.07 0.86
C GLN A 772 -1.07 -18.75 1.62
N VAL A 773 -0.31 -18.60 2.71
CA VAL A 773 -0.30 -17.41 3.58
C VAL A 773 1.06 -16.72 3.54
N ALA A 774 2.15 -17.48 3.75
CA ALA A 774 3.50 -16.92 3.66
C ALA A 774 3.80 -16.46 2.23
N GLY A 775 4.31 -15.24 2.09
CA GLY A 775 4.58 -14.58 0.81
C GLY A 775 3.35 -13.92 0.16
N VAL A 776 2.20 -13.86 0.86
CA VAL A 776 0.95 -13.32 0.32
C VAL A 776 0.39 -12.23 1.24
N GLY A 777 -0.21 -11.19 0.66
CA GLY A 777 -0.93 -10.15 1.41
C GLY A 777 -0.08 -9.38 2.42
N GLY A 778 1.23 -9.26 2.20
CA GLY A 778 2.17 -8.58 3.10
C GLY A 778 2.78 -9.46 4.18
N VAL A 779 2.37 -10.74 4.29
CA VAL A 779 3.05 -11.72 5.15
C VAL A 779 4.37 -12.13 4.47
N PRO A 780 5.52 -12.10 5.17
CA PRO A 780 6.79 -12.51 4.59
C PRO A 780 6.78 -13.95 4.07
N SER A 781 7.67 -14.26 3.12
CA SER A 781 7.89 -15.64 2.68
C SER A 781 8.59 -16.47 3.77
N MET A 782 8.50 -17.79 3.67
CA MET A 782 9.22 -18.68 4.60
C MET A 782 10.74 -18.58 4.47
N ALA A 783 11.24 -18.01 3.37
CA ALA A 783 12.67 -17.76 3.15
C ALA A 783 13.15 -16.38 3.64
N ALA A 784 12.27 -15.56 4.21
CA ALA A 784 12.63 -14.25 4.75
C ALA A 784 13.62 -14.38 5.93
N SER A 785 14.40 -13.33 6.18
CA SER A 785 15.32 -13.26 7.34
C SER A 785 14.60 -13.43 8.67
N VAL A 786 13.34 -13.01 8.74
CA VAL A 786 12.40 -13.27 9.84
C VAL A 786 11.19 -13.98 9.24
N PRO A 787 11.18 -15.31 9.19
CA PRO A 787 10.05 -16.06 8.63
C PRO A 787 8.81 -15.95 9.52
N PRO A 788 7.61 -15.89 8.96
CA PRO A 788 6.39 -15.84 9.73
C PRO A 788 6.13 -17.19 10.38
N LYS A 789 5.80 -17.20 11.68
CA LYS A 789 5.47 -18.39 12.47
C LYS A 789 3.97 -18.55 12.70
N ALA A 790 3.25 -17.45 12.80
CA ALA A 790 1.80 -17.45 12.91
C ALA A 790 1.20 -16.24 12.17
N VAL A 791 -0.07 -16.34 11.84
CA VAL A 791 -0.83 -15.27 11.17
C VAL A 791 -2.11 -14.96 11.96
N VAL A 792 -2.47 -13.68 11.94
CA VAL A 792 -3.76 -13.18 12.46
C VAL A 792 -4.69 -12.98 11.28
N LEU A 793 -5.77 -13.74 11.23
CA LEU A 793 -6.77 -13.71 10.16
C LEU A 793 -8.12 -13.28 10.72
N ASN A 794 -8.83 -12.42 10.01
CA ASN A 794 -10.26 -12.30 10.17
C ASN A 794 -10.91 -13.26 9.17
N VAL A 795 -11.47 -14.37 9.66
CA VAL A 795 -12.10 -15.40 8.84
C VAL A 795 -13.60 -15.20 8.87
N THR A 796 -14.25 -15.15 7.71
CA THR A 796 -15.70 -15.02 7.59
C THR A 796 -16.25 -16.18 6.76
N VAL A 797 -17.23 -16.89 7.29
CA VAL A 797 -18.08 -17.82 6.54
C VAL A 797 -19.35 -17.11 6.09
N THR A 798 -19.82 -17.38 4.87
CA THR A 798 -21.06 -16.79 4.35
C THR A 798 -21.82 -17.75 3.44
N GLY A 799 -23.16 -17.65 3.48
CA GLY A 799 -24.06 -18.47 2.69
C GLY A 799 -23.95 -19.99 2.92
N PRO A 800 -23.75 -20.49 4.17
CA PRO A 800 -23.70 -21.93 4.40
C PRO A 800 -25.02 -22.59 4.06
N THR A 801 -24.97 -23.76 3.41
CA THR A 801 -26.15 -24.53 3.02
C THR A 801 -26.68 -25.43 4.15
N ALA A 802 -25.93 -25.61 5.23
CA ALA A 802 -26.28 -26.35 6.43
C ALA A 802 -25.65 -25.75 7.68
N GLY A 803 -26.13 -26.08 8.87
CA GLY A 803 -25.43 -25.85 10.10
C GLY A 803 -24.13 -26.65 10.15
N SER A 804 -23.02 -26.01 10.49
CA SER A 804 -21.69 -26.61 10.43
C SER A 804 -20.70 -25.83 11.28
N TYR A 805 -19.42 -26.22 11.20
CA TYR A 805 -18.29 -25.50 11.74
C TYR A 805 -17.10 -25.47 10.78
N LEU A 806 -16.26 -24.46 10.95
CA LEU A 806 -14.98 -24.34 10.27
C LEU A 806 -13.83 -24.53 11.29
N THR A 807 -12.83 -25.34 10.93
CA THR A 807 -11.56 -25.44 11.66
C THR A 807 -10.42 -24.89 10.82
N VAL A 808 -9.53 -24.12 11.44
CA VAL A 808 -8.35 -23.54 10.80
C VAL A 808 -7.09 -24.00 11.56
N TRP A 809 -6.10 -24.59 10.86
CA TRP A 809 -4.89 -25.11 11.49
C TRP A 809 -3.70 -25.09 10.52
N PRO A 810 -2.44 -25.33 11.03
CA PRO A 810 -1.25 -25.39 10.17
C PRO A 810 -1.34 -26.55 9.17
N ASP A 811 -1.06 -26.31 7.88
CA ASP A 811 -1.02 -27.38 6.87
C ASP A 811 0.06 -28.43 7.20
N ALA A 812 -0.13 -29.64 6.71
CA ALA A 812 0.70 -30.82 6.96
C ALA A 812 0.71 -31.34 8.41
N ILE A 813 -0.19 -30.88 9.28
CA ILE A 813 -0.42 -31.38 10.62
C ILE A 813 -1.83 -31.98 10.72
N GLY A 814 -2.04 -32.96 11.60
CA GLY A 814 -3.36 -33.55 11.82
C GLY A 814 -4.38 -32.50 12.29
N ARG A 815 -5.60 -32.55 11.74
CA ARG A 815 -6.67 -31.62 12.12
C ARG A 815 -7.00 -31.73 13.61
N PRO A 816 -7.01 -30.60 14.34
CA PRO A 816 -7.39 -30.58 15.76
C PRO A 816 -8.90 -30.79 15.93
N VAL A 817 -9.35 -31.08 17.15
CA VAL A 817 -10.79 -31.22 17.48
C VAL A 817 -11.47 -29.88 17.75
N SER A 818 -10.77 -28.76 17.65
CA SER A 818 -11.32 -27.41 17.83
C SER A 818 -12.13 -26.94 16.62
N SER A 819 -13.06 -26.02 16.85
CA SER A 819 -13.77 -25.28 15.79
C SER A 819 -13.53 -23.79 15.97
N ASP A 820 -13.08 -23.10 14.92
CA ASP A 820 -12.83 -21.66 14.96
C ASP A 820 -14.08 -20.82 14.66
N LEU A 821 -14.99 -21.34 13.84
CA LEU A 821 -16.30 -20.74 13.56
C LEU A 821 -17.39 -21.83 13.66
N ASN A 822 -18.53 -21.49 14.28
CA ASN A 822 -19.74 -22.31 14.28
C ASN A 822 -20.87 -21.48 13.66
N PHE A 823 -21.67 -22.07 12.78
CA PHE A 823 -22.66 -21.33 12.01
C PHE A 823 -23.90 -22.20 11.68
N VAL A 824 -25.04 -21.53 11.50
CA VAL A 824 -26.27 -22.13 11.01
C VAL A 824 -26.46 -21.81 9.53
N GLN A 825 -27.35 -22.54 8.85
CA GLN A 825 -27.70 -22.33 7.45
C GLN A 825 -28.03 -20.84 7.17
N GLY A 826 -27.47 -20.30 6.07
CA GLY A 826 -27.68 -18.93 5.62
C GLY A 826 -26.99 -17.82 6.42
N ALA A 827 -26.27 -18.16 7.49
CA ALA A 827 -25.62 -17.17 8.33
C ALA A 827 -24.36 -16.57 7.65
N THR A 828 -23.98 -15.38 8.08
CA THR A 828 -22.65 -14.82 7.84
C THR A 828 -22.00 -14.57 9.19
N VAL A 829 -20.89 -15.26 9.47
CA VAL A 829 -20.24 -15.27 10.79
C VAL A 829 -18.75 -15.01 10.61
N PRO A 830 -18.19 -13.94 11.18
CA PRO A 830 -16.75 -13.71 11.28
C PRO A 830 -16.20 -14.23 12.62
N ASN A 831 -14.91 -14.53 12.64
CA ASN A 831 -14.13 -14.67 13.88
C ASN A 831 -12.67 -14.30 13.60
N LEU A 832 -12.00 -13.69 14.57
CA LEU A 832 -10.55 -13.56 14.55
C LEU A 832 -9.94 -14.95 14.74
N VAL A 833 -8.98 -15.32 13.93
CA VAL A 833 -8.25 -16.58 14.01
C VAL A 833 -6.75 -16.27 14.09
N VAL A 834 -6.11 -16.68 15.18
CA VAL A 834 -4.66 -16.68 15.30
C VAL A 834 -4.20 -18.10 15.13
N VAL A 835 -3.44 -18.36 14.07
CA VAL A 835 -3.06 -19.72 13.69
C VAL A 835 -1.57 -19.80 13.34
N GLN A 836 -0.90 -20.87 13.80
CA GLN A 836 0.45 -21.22 13.38
C GLN A 836 0.47 -21.46 11.86
N ILE A 837 1.54 -21.06 11.17
CA ILE A 837 1.74 -21.33 9.76
C ILE A 837 2.47 -22.67 9.60
N GLY A 838 2.01 -23.51 8.67
CA GLY A 838 2.69 -24.77 8.34
C GLY A 838 4.10 -24.54 7.77
N ALA A 839 4.97 -25.53 7.86
CA ALA A 839 6.35 -25.43 7.38
C ALA A 839 6.47 -25.08 5.87
N ASN A 840 5.42 -25.35 5.10
CA ASN A 840 5.29 -25.00 3.69
C ASN A 840 4.65 -23.62 3.43
N GLY A 841 4.41 -22.84 4.49
CA GLY A 841 3.83 -21.50 4.40
C GLY A 841 2.31 -21.46 4.26
N LYS A 842 1.61 -22.59 4.52
CA LYS A 842 0.14 -22.72 4.33
C LYS A 842 -0.62 -22.92 5.62
N VAL A 843 -1.93 -22.67 5.53
CA VAL A 843 -2.94 -22.92 6.58
C VAL A 843 -4.11 -23.65 5.95
N ASP A 844 -4.65 -24.64 6.65
CA ASP A 844 -5.78 -25.44 6.24
C ASP A 844 -7.11 -24.89 6.77
N PHE A 845 -8.17 -24.98 5.95
CA PHE A 845 -9.54 -24.64 6.31
C PHE A 845 -10.44 -25.84 6.01
N TYR A 846 -11.08 -26.39 7.03
CA TYR A 846 -11.98 -27.55 6.92
C TYR A 846 -13.42 -27.14 7.24
N ASN A 847 -14.36 -27.56 6.38
CA ASN A 847 -15.81 -27.45 6.62
C ASN A 847 -16.41 -28.85 6.88
N ALA A 848 -17.18 -28.98 7.98
CA ALA A 848 -17.71 -30.27 8.40
C ALA A 848 -18.95 -30.72 7.61
N ALA A 849 -19.92 -29.84 7.32
CA ALA A 849 -21.16 -30.18 6.69
C ALA A 849 -21.67 -29.09 5.73
N GLY A 850 -22.47 -29.51 4.72
CA GLY A 850 -22.96 -28.59 3.70
C GLY A 850 -21.84 -27.92 2.92
N SER A 851 -22.16 -26.89 2.18
CA SER A 851 -21.18 -26.05 1.47
C SER A 851 -21.18 -24.64 2.05
N VAL A 852 -20.02 -23.99 2.12
CA VAL A 852 -19.87 -22.65 2.69
C VAL A 852 -18.81 -21.83 1.93
N SER A 853 -19.10 -20.58 1.63
CA SER A 853 -18.09 -19.67 1.12
C SER A 853 -17.23 -19.14 2.27
N VAL A 854 -15.90 -19.13 2.07
CA VAL A 854 -14.91 -18.72 3.06
C VAL A 854 -14.17 -17.51 2.54
N ILE A 855 -13.99 -16.52 3.42
CA ILE A 855 -13.24 -15.29 3.20
C ILE A 855 -12.19 -15.21 4.30
N ALA A 856 -10.95 -14.83 3.97
CA ALA A 856 -9.93 -14.56 4.96
C ALA A 856 -9.17 -13.28 4.62
N ASP A 857 -9.11 -12.39 5.60
CA ASP A 857 -8.36 -11.14 5.54
C ASP A 857 -7.21 -11.21 6.56
N VAL A 858 -5.97 -10.97 6.12
CA VAL A 858 -4.79 -10.88 7.03
C VAL A 858 -4.89 -9.58 7.81
N MET A 859 -4.71 -9.66 9.14
CA MET A 859 -4.69 -8.52 10.07
C MET A 859 -3.27 -8.25 10.60
N GLY A 860 -2.40 -9.26 10.60
CA GLY A 860 -1.04 -9.21 11.10
C GLY A 860 -0.36 -10.57 11.05
N TRP A 861 0.91 -10.61 11.43
CA TRP A 861 1.67 -11.85 11.50
C TRP A 861 2.71 -11.81 12.63
N PHE A 862 3.10 -12.97 13.12
CA PHE A 862 4.12 -13.15 14.14
C PHE A 862 5.38 -13.76 13.54
N GLY A 863 6.57 -13.12 13.78
CA GLY A 863 7.86 -13.59 13.31
C GLY A 863 9.02 -13.21 14.21
#